data_1d6319aa569c0e8da064cdd61a8bad7f
#
_entry.id   1d6319aa569c0e8da064cdd61a8bad7f
#
_cell.length_a   1.000
_cell.length_b   1.000
_cell.length_c   1.000
_cell.angle_alpha   90.00
_cell.angle_beta   90.00
_cell.angle_gamma   90.00
#
_symmetry.space_group_name_H-M   'P 1'
#
loop_
_entity.id
_entity.type
_entity.pdbx_description
1 polymer ?
#
loop_
_entity_poly.entity_id
_entity_poly.type
_entity_poly.pdbx_seq_one_letter_code
_entity_poly.pdbx_strand_id
1 'polypeptide(L)'
;MRLTLHRTLIALTSALAIVPSAFAAPLTTLDRNGAWVTVEAYGPNVVHVTIAVDKDEVLKGPGYGILAKHADNGAFRHAAGNDGDTFTSNGMTLHVNAAPPARTPSQPEKYFAPSLAPVGLQVKNAQGEQILDMQGWEMSPQTVSGEKTYQVGATFAAARDEHYYGMGQNQESTGALDLRGRTLDCKHWYDAPAGETVCVPFMVSSKGYGIVWDNPSATRFSAGIHGRTTFQSNVGERVSFFVITGKTADEIYSGYARLTGKTPIPPKAAFGLIQSKARYDSQQEVLRVANTYRQKKYPLDVMVVDWFYWTRMGQMDINPAEFPDPDGMNKQLHDMGMQSIVSIWPRFETAGRYFNELDAKGYLLKDKDGKTVDGLPFRSDRTGGLIDATNPKARQWFWEKARDNVLSHGFDYPWLDETEPDLVPDGFFYSIGSGDRYHNLFPLLHVEGFADNMRAWKPNKRVLILSRAAYLGSQRTGALFWSSDVNATWEALQRQIPTGLNMTASGIAMWGNDIGGWQSIPATSGGTKPPLLDPSDARDVVGQNNDYPELLTRWFEYGTFLPTLRLHGQHKHTDIWSFGKQAEAVLSHYDALRYQLIPYIYSQAKFTHDTGAPFMRGLWMDFPNDPNVANIGTEYMFGPAFLVAPVTEQGQTEKNVYLPAGSDWYNFWTDEKLAGGQWVKVAAPIDRIPVFVKAGSIVPLGTAIQSTATKQGIAQVKVYPGRDGTFDLYDDDGVSYDYEKGKGTTTRLHWNDGAGKLTASGGDANVAKNLPGLVKVAGK
;
A
#
# COMPACT_ATOMS: atom_id res chain seq x y z
N MET A 1 37.92 -53.29 -37.41
CA MET A 1 38.34 -52.69 -36.13
C MET A 1 37.48 -51.50 -35.86
N ARG A 2 36.33 -51.68 -35.17
CA ARG A 2 35.39 -50.60 -34.81
C ARG A 2 35.52 -50.35 -33.31
N LEU A 3 35.99 -49.17 -32.89
CA LEU A 3 35.96 -48.73 -31.48
C LEU A 3 34.61 -48.13 -31.18
N THR A 4 33.92 -48.69 -30.19
CA THR A 4 32.68 -48.22 -29.62
C THR A 4 33.02 -47.35 -28.38
N LEU A 5 32.75 -46.03 -28.42
CA LEU A 5 32.84 -45.14 -27.26
C LEU A 5 31.55 -45.24 -26.46
N HIS A 6 31.64 -45.74 -25.25
CA HIS A 6 30.60 -45.60 -24.22
C HIS A 6 30.68 -44.23 -23.59
N ARG A 7 29.63 -43.44 -23.74
CA ARG A 7 29.41 -42.21 -22.95
C ARG A 7 28.63 -42.58 -21.69
N THR A 8 29.27 -42.53 -20.56
CA THR A 8 28.65 -42.65 -19.24
C THR A 8 28.06 -41.28 -18.88
N LEU A 9 26.73 -41.16 -18.83
CA LEU A 9 26.03 -39.99 -18.29
C LEU A 9 26.06 -40.11 -16.76
N ILE A 10 26.81 -39.21 -16.08
CA ILE A 10 26.71 -39.05 -14.64
C ILE A 10 25.60 -38.02 -14.40
N ALA A 11 24.46 -38.49 -13.90
CA ALA A 11 23.40 -37.63 -13.42
C ALA A 11 23.80 -37.10 -12.01
N LEU A 12 24.21 -35.85 -11.91
CA LEU A 12 24.32 -35.16 -10.62
C LEU A 12 22.92 -34.81 -10.14
N THR A 13 22.36 -35.59 -9.25
CA THR A 13 21.24 -35.21 -8.41
C THR A 13 21.75 -34.26 -7.32
N SER A 14 21.59 -32.95 -7.55
CA SER A 14 21.75 -31.96 -6.47
C SER A 14 20.56 -32.07 -5.52
N ALA A 15 20.74 -32.83 -4.45
CA ALA A 15 19.86 -32.72 -3.29
C ALA A 15 20.08 -31.32 -2.68
N LEU A 16 19.12 -30.41 -2.89
CA LEU A 16 19.04 -29.20 -2.07
C LEU A 16 18.75 -29.66 -0.63
N ALA A 17 19.79 -29.76 0.17
CA ALA A 17 19.63 -29.81 1.60
C ALA A 17 19.05 -28.46 2.04
N ILE A 18 17.80 -28.46 2.46
CA ILE A 18 17.21 -27.35 3.23
C ILE A 18 18.01 -27.32 4.53
N VAL A 19 19.07 -26.51 4.57
CA VAL A 19 19.73 -26.15 5.81
C VAL A 19 18.74 -25.28 6.56
N PRO A 20 18.26 -25.69 7.75
CA PRO A 20 17.49 -24.78 8.57
C PRO A 20 18.38 -23.56 8.82
N SER A 21 17.92 -22.38 8.38
CA SER A 21 18.60 -21.12 8.69
C SER A 21 18.66 -21.02 10.21
N ALA A 22 19.84 -21.22 10.76
CA ALA A 22 20.07 -20.92 12.16
C ALA A 22 19.80 -19.42 12.34
N PHE A 23 18.68 -19.08 12.98
CA PHE A 23 18.44 -17.71 13.43
C PHE A 23 19.58 -17.33 14.37
N ALA A 24 20.11 -16.12 14.24
CA ALA A 24 21.06 -15.61 15.23
C ALA A 24 20.38 -15.63 16.61
N ALA A 25 21.13 -15.91 17.66
CA ALA A 25 20.57 -15.93 19.02
C ALA A 25 20.02 -14.53 19.37
N PRO A 26 18.87 -14.42 20.08
CA PRO A 26 18.36 -13.14 20.55
C PRO A 26 19.41 -12.41 21.40
N LEU A 27 19.34 -11.08 21.48
CA LEU A 27 20.19 -10.28 22.37
C LEU A 27 20.12 -10.82 23.80
N THR A 28 18.91 -11.18 24.24
CA THR A 28 18.70 -11.91 25.49
C THR A 28 17.32 -12.56 25.53
N THR A 29 17.21 -13.59 26.37
CA THR A 29 15.92 -14.18 26.77
C THR A 29 15.83 -14.08 28.29
N LEU A 30 14.78 -13.41 28.76
CA LEU A 30 14.55 -13.07 30.15
C LEU A 30 13.42 -13.90 30.73
N ASP A 31 13.60 -14.45 31.92
CA ASP A 31 12.51 -15.01 32.72
C ASP A 31 11.96 -13.90 33.66
N ARG A 32 10.65 -13.69 33.61
CA ARG A 32 9.92 -12.73 34.41
C ARG A 32 8.87 -13.44 35.31
N ASN A 33 9.29 -14.52 35.98
CA ASN A 33 8.45 -15.33 36.86
C ASN A 33 7.20 -15.91 36.16
N GLY A 34 7.44 -16.61 35.03
CA GLY A 34 6.41 -17.27 34.25
C GLY A 34 5.98 -16.51 33.00
N ALA A 35 6.58 -15.36 32.74
CA ALA A 35 6.55 -14.70 31.44
C ALA A 35 7.97 -14.73 30.85
N TRP A 36 8.13 -15.31 29.69
CA TRP A 36 9.38 -15.27 28.92
C TRP A 36 9.37 -14.06 28.01
N VAL A 37 10.49 -13.35 27.96
CA VAL A 37 10.68 -12.16 27.12
C VAL A 37 11.94 -12.33 26.28
N THR A 38 11.85 -12.16 24.96
CA THR A 38 13.03 -12.02 24.11
C THR A 38 13.13 -10.60 23.58
N VAL A 39 14.38 -10.12 23.48
CA VAL A 39 14.74 -8.87 22.83
C VAL A 39 15.73 -9.18 21.72
N GLU A 40 15.42 -8.69 20.50
CA GLU A 40 16.25 -8.90 19.31
C GLU A 40 16.47 -7.54 18.60
N ALA A 41 17.70 -7.31 18.11
CA ALA A 41 18.02 -6.09 17.36
C ALA A 41 17.90 -6.29 15.85
N TYR A 42 17.27 -5.33 15.15
CA TYR A 42 17.16 -5.30 13.69
C TYR A 42 17.78 -4.01 13.10
N GLY A 43 18.55 -3.32 13.90
CA GLY A 43 19.24 -2.09 13.57
C GLY A 43 19.36 -1.20 14.82
N PRO A 44 20.10 -0.11 14.77
CA PRO A 44 20.34 0.70 15.97
C PRO A 44 19.09 1.40 16.53
N ASN A 45 18.04 1.51 15.73
CA ASN A 45 16.77 2.13 16.10
C ASN A 45 15.58 1.18 15.93
N VAL A 46 15.81 -0.14 15.86
CA VAL A 46 14.76 -1.13 15.68
C VAL A 46 14.98 -2.31 16.60
N VAL A 47 14.03 -2.60 17.46
CA VAL A 47 14.02 -3.78 18.34
C VAL A 47 12.75 -4.59 18.14
N HIS A 48 12.86 -5.89 18.20
CA HIS A 48 11.76 -6.85 18.29
C HIS A 48 11.63 -7.32 19.74
N VAL A 49 10.41 -7.31 20.25
CA VAL A 49 10.06 -7.81 21.56
C VAL A 49 9.01 -8.89 21.42
N THR A 50 9.29 -10.05 22.01
CA THR A 50 8.34 -11.18 22.08
C THR A 50 8.11 -11.57 23.52
N ILE A 51 6.84 -11.78 23.91
CA ILE A 51 6.42 -12.15 25.26
C ILE A 51 5.47 -13.33 25.17
N ALA A 52 5.73 -14.39 25.94
CA ALA A 52 4.84 -15.55 26.03
C ALA A 52 4.98 -16.26 27.39
N VAL A 53 4.02 -17.13 27.68
CA VAL A 53 4.09 -18.06 28.84
C VAL A 53 4.97 -19.27 28.53
N ASP A 54 5.14 -19.62 27.26
CA ASP A 54 6.01 -20.71 26.81
C ASP A 54 7.33 -20.14 26.26
N LYS A 55 8.45 -20.69 26.76
CA LYS A 55 9.79 -20.29 26.34
C LYS A 55 10.05 -20.57 24.86
N ASP A 56 9.54 -21.66 24.32
CA ASP A 56 9.76 -22.04 22.93
C ASP A 56 9.04 -21.08 21.97
N GLU A 57 7.93 -20.47 22.39
CA GLU A 57 7.20 -19.49 21.58
C GLU A 57 7.96 -18.18 21.43
N VAL A 58 8.69 -17.72 22.45
CA VAL A 58 9.48 -16.48 22.34
C VAL A 58 10.77 -16.67 21.54
N LEU A 59 11.19 -17.90 21.28
CA LEU A 59 12.36 -18.21 20.45
C LEU A 59 12.04 -18.39 18.97
N LYS A 60 10.75 -18.44 18.61
CA LYS A 60 10.33 -18.46 17.20
C LYS A 60 10.60 -17.12 16.55
N GLY A 61 11.09 -17.13 15.33
CA GLY A 61 11.31 -15.94 14.52
C GLY A 61 10.02 -15.13 14.26
N PRO A 62 10.14 -13.94 13.69
CA PRO A 62 9.01 -13.09 13.36
C PRO A 62 8.13 -13.68 12.26
N GLY A 63 6.95 -13.08 12.06
CA GLY A 63 5.95 -13.51 11.08
C GLY A 63 6.31 -13.19 9.63
N TYR A 64 5.41 -13.57 8.74
CA TYR A 64 5.60 -13.56 7.28
C TYR A 64 5.86 -12.16 6.67
N GLY A 65 5.37 -11.09 7.30
CA GLY A 65 5.59 -9.73 6.85
C GLY A 65 7.04 -9.25 6.93
N ILE A 66 7.87 -9.93 7.73
CA ILE A 66 9.23 -9.52 8.06
C ILE A 66 10.24 -10.29 7.21
N LEU A 67 11.07 -9.57 6.44
CA LEU A 67 12.15 -10.12 5.64
C LEU A 67 13.52 -10.04 6.32
N ALA A 68 13.69 -9.03 7.15
CA ALA A 68 14.96 -8.81 7.82
C ALA A 68 15.31 -10.01 8.71
N LYS A 69 16.57 -10.39 8.68
CA LYS A 69 17.10 -11.35 9.64
C LYS A 69 17.63 -10.59 10.86
N HIS A 70 17.40 -11.12 12.02
CA HIS A 70 18.07 -10.64 13.23
C HIS A 70 19.58 -10.59 12.97
N ALA A 71 20.19 -9.46 13.28
CA ALA A 71 21.62 -9.28 13.18
C ALA A 71 22.09 -8.61 14.47
N ASP A 72 22.65 -9.39 15.38
CA ASP A 72 23.48 -8.81 16.42
C ASP A 72 24.84 -8.45 15.81
N ASN A 73 24.95 -7.19 15.40
CA ASN A 73 26.19 -6.60 14.89
C ASN A 73 26.83 -5.65 15.91
N GLY A 74 26.55 -5.86 17.22
CA GLY A 74 27.05 -5.02 18.31
C GLY A 74 26.42 -3.62 18.38
N ALA A 75 25.28 -3.41 17.72
CA ALA A 75 24.55 -2.13 17.75
C ALA A 75 24.00 -1.81 19.14
N PHE A 76 23.68 -2.84 19.94
CA PHE A 76 23.17 -2.70 21.31
C PHE A 76 24.15 -3.19 22.35
N ARG A 77 24.16 -2.49 23.50
CA ARG A 77 24.80 -2.93 24.74
C ARG A 77 23.71 -3.35 25.71
N HIS A 78 23.84 -4.53 26.31
CA HIS A 78 22.97 -5.04 27.37
C HIS A 78 23.61 -4.81 28.73
N ALA A 79 22.82 -4.34 29.68
CA ALA A 79 23.18 -4.21 31.09
C ALA A 79 22.04 -4.73 31.96
N ALA A 80 22.29 -5.73 32.78
CA ALA A 80 21.36 -6.20 33.80
C ALA A 80 21.53 -5.39 35.09
N GLY A 81 20.39 -4.96 35.67
CA GLY A 81 20.31 -4.19 36.91
C GLY A 81 19.28 -4.78 37.86
N ASN A 82 19.21 -4.24 39.09
CA ASN A 82 18.21 -4.64 40.08
C ASN A 82 16.78 -4.27 39.69
N ASP A 83 16.62 -3.24 38.87
CA ASP A 83 15.36 -2.70 38.35
C ASP A 83 14.94 -3.33 37.00
N GLY A 84 15.84 -4.11 36.39
CA GLY A 84 15.59 -4.78 35.12
C GLY A 84 16.80 -4.82 34.20
N ASP A 85 16.52 -5.05 32.93
CA ASP A 85 17.51 -5.19 31.86
C ASP A 85 17.40 -4.01 30.89
N THR A 86 18.54 -3.37 30.62
CA THR A 86 18.63 -2.21 29.74
C THR A 86 19.43 -2.53 28.49
N PHE A 87 18.88 -2.22 27.33
CA PHE A 87 19.48 -2.40 26.00
C PHE A 87 19.66 -1.01 25.37
N THR A 88 20.89 -0.59 25.11
CA THR A 88 21.21 0.75 24.64
C THR A 88 21.98 0.72 23.33
N SER A 89 21.52 1.52 22.36
CA SER A 89 22.20 1.81 21.10
C SER A 89 22.34 3.32 20.91
N ASN A 90 22.88 3.75 19.77
CA ASN A 90 22.88 5.18 19.39
C ASN A 90 21.50 5.68 18.90
N GLY A 91 20.54 4.80 18.63
CA GLY A 91 19.20 5.13 18.16
C GLY A 91 18.12 5.09 19.23
N MET A 92 18.32 4.29 20.29
CA MET A 92 17.31 4.11 21.34
C MET A 92 17.87 3.43 22.60
N THR A 93 17.10 3.54 23.69
CA THR A 93 17.28 2.71 24.88
C THR A 93 15.96 2.00 25.18
N LEU A 94 16.01 0.66 25.30
CA LEU A 94 14.92 -0.17 25.77
C LEU A 94 15.26 -0.63 27.20
N HIS A 95 14.33 -0.46 28.12
CA HIS A 95 14.39 -1.01 29.47
C HIS A 95 13.25 -2.01 29.68
N VAL A 96 13.55 -3.22 30.11
CA VAL A 96 12.58 -4.26 30.48
C VAL A 96 12.62 -4.42 32.00
N ASN A 97 11.54 -4.14 32.68
CA ASN A 97 11.45 -4.15 34.14
C ASN A 97 11.91 -5.51 34.73
N ALA A 98 12.44 -5.48 35.92
CA ALA A 98 12.78 -6.69 36.67
C ALA A 98 11.55 -7.59 36.87
N ALA A 99 11.80 -8.87 37.08
CA ALA A 99 10.74 -9.79 37.49
C ALA A 99 10.08 -9.28 38.78
N PRO A 100 8.75 -9.23 38.84
CA PRO A 100 8.08 -8.90 40.10
C PRO A 100 8.39 -9.99 41.15
N PRO A 101 8.31 -9.69 42.45
CA PRO A 101 8.41 -10.73 43.49
C PRO A 101 7.42 -11.87 43.18
N ALA A 102 7.88 -13.11 43.36
CA ALA A 102 7.00 -14.26 43.20
C ALA A 102 5.77 -14.11 44.09
N ARG A 103 4.58 -14.07 43.49
CA ARG A 103 3.35 -14.03 44.29
C ARG A 103 3.14 -15.37 44.97
N THR A 104 3.11 -15.37 46.29
CA THR A 104 2.59 -16.51 47.02
C THR A 104 1.06 -16.55 46.77
N PRO A 105 0.48 -17.65 46.23
CA PRO A 105 -0.95 -17.75 46.04
C PRO A 105 -1.67 -17.59 47.38
N SER A 106 -2.38 -16.49 47.58
CA SER A 106 -3.11 -16.20 48.81
C SER A 106 -4.55 -16.68 48.82
N GLN A 107 -5.05 -17.30 47.73
CA GLN A 107 -6.40 -17.86 47.62
C GLN A 107 -6.42 -19.04 46.62
N PRO A 108 -7.28 -20.04 46.81
CA PRO A 108 -7.36 -21.16 45.90
C PRO A 108 -7.79 -20.68 44.49
N GLU A 109 -7.02 -21.10 43.49
CA GLU A 109 -7.14 -20.77 42.04
C GLU A 109 -8.48 -21.18 41.39
N LYS A 110 -9.51 -21.44 42.19
CA LYS A 110 -10.79 -21.99 41.75
C LYS A 110 -11.70 -21.02 41.02
N TYR A 111 -11.41 -19.72 41.05
CA TYR A 111 -12.32 -18.69 40.53
C TYR A 111 -11.65 -17.61 39.64
N PHE A 112 -10.34 -17.60 39.50
CA PHE A 112 -9.66 -16.62 38.65
C PHE A 112 -8.63 -17.33 37.77
N ALA A 113 -8.60 -16.98 36.48
CA ALA A 113 -7.50 -17.36 35.60
C ALA A 113 -6.17 -16.96 36.26
N PRO A 114 -5.11 -17.79 36.18
CA PRO A 114 -3.81 -17.41 36.73
C PRO A 114 -3.42 -16.04 36.19
N SER A 115 -3.18 -15.08 37.10
CA SER A 115 -2.75 -13.74 36.67
C SER A 115 -1.38 -13.87 36.04
N LEU A 116 -1.24 -13.43 34.79
CA LEU A 116 0.05 -13.35 34.13
C LEU A 116 1.04 -12.55 34.96
N ALA A 117 2.31 -12.95 34.96
CA ALA A 117 3.36 -12.13 35.56
C ALA A 117 3.42 -10.79 34.84
N PRO A 118 3.41 -9.64 35.53
CA PRO A 118 3.47 -8.36 34.87
C PRO A 118 4.83 -8.18 34.16
N VAL A 119 4.76 -7.75 32.89
CA VAL A 119 5.92 -7.33 32.10
C VAL A 119 5.67 -5.89 31.69
N GLY A 120 6.57 -5.01 32.10
CA GLY A 120 6.61 -3.61 31.64
C GLY A 120 7.89 -3.35 30.85
N LEU A 121 7.83 -2.45 29.92
CA LEU A 121 9.01 -1.98 29.21
C LEU A 121 8.87 -0.49 28.85
N GLN A 122 9.98 0.22 28.85
CA GLN A 122 10.08 1.61 28.45
C GLN A 122 11.06 1.78 27.30
N VAL A 123 10.72 2.65 26.36
CA VAL A 123 11.61 3.03 25.28
C VAL A 123 11.91 4.53 25.36
N LYS A 124 13.19 4.86 25.30
CA LYS A 124 13.68 6.23 25.15
C LYS A 124 14.28 6.40 23.77
N ASN A 125 14.06 7.57 23.17
CA ASN A 125 14.71 7.94 21.91
C ASN A 125 16.22 8.22 22.09
N ALA A 126 16.90 8.55 21.00
CA ALA A 126 18.33 8.88 21.02
C ALA A 126 18.68 10.12 21.89
N GLN A 127 17.70 10.96 22.21
CA GLN A 127 17.84 12.14 23.08
C GLN A 127 17.63 11.80 24.56
N GLY A 128 17.24 10.56 24.88
CA GLY A 128 16.94 10.10 26.24
C GLY A 128 15.53 10.41 26.72
N GLU A 129 14.65 10.92 25.85
CA GLU A 129 13.25 11.18 26.15
C GLU A 129 12.45 9.88 26.11
N GLN A 130 11.63 9.61 27.13
CA GLN A 130 10.72 8.46 27.12
C GLN A 130 9.58 8.69 26.15
N ILE A 131 9.51 7.83 25.13
CA ILE A 131 8.55 7.93 24.05
C ILE A 131 7.50 6.81 24.04
N LEU A 132 7.78 5.69 24.72
CA LEU A 132 6.88 4.54 24.83
C LEU A 132 6.97 3.93 26.22
N ASP A 133 5.81 3.54 26.78
CA ASP A 133 5.70 2.86 28.06
C ASP A 133 4.64 1.76 27.94
N MET A 134 5.09 0.50 27.88
CA MET A 134 4.21 -0.65 27.90
C MET A 134 3.85 -0.99 29.35
N GLN A 135 2.56 -0.88 29.66
CA GLN A 135 2.02 -1.06 31.03
C GLN A 135 1.58 -2.48 31.31
N GLY A 136 1.38 -3.30 30.29
CA GLY A 136 0.92 -4.67 30.46
C GLY A 136 0.73 -5.44 29.15
N TRP A 137 0.55 -6.74 29.33
CA TRP A 137 0.28 -7.68 28.27
C TRP A 137 -0.81 -8.67 28.72
N GLU A 138 -1.42 -9.36 27.76
CA GLU A 138 -2.46 -10.36 28.04
C GLU A 138 -2.28 -11.59 27.14
N MET A 139 -2.60 -12.74 27.71
CA MET A 139 -2.81 -14.00 27.01
C MET A 139 -3.98 -14.73 27.67
N SER A 140 -5.16 -14.66 27.07
CA SER A 140 -6.40 -15.27 27.58
C SER A 140 -6.66 -16.59 26.86
N PRO A 141 -6.61 -17.76 27.56
CA PRO A 141 -6.81 -19.05 26.93
C PRO A 141 -8.20 -19.16 26.28
N GLN A 142 -8.23 -19.72 25.07
CA GLN A 142 -9.47 -19.97 24.34
C GLN A 142 -9.35 -21.17 23.40
N THR A 143 -10.47 -21.54 22.79
CA THR A 143 -10.51 -22.51 21.69
C THR A 143 -11.16 -21.84 20.49
N VAL A 144 -10.42 -21.76 19.38
CA VAL A 144 -10.89 -21.16 18.13
C VAL A 144 -10.72 -22.19 17.01
N SER A 145 -11.75 -22.42 16.22
CA SER A 145 -11.78 -23.42 15.15
C SER A 145 -11.27 -24.82 15.58
N GLY A 146 -11.54 -25.20 16.86
CA GLY A 146 -11.09 -26.48 17.45
C GLY A 146 -9.64 -26.49 17.96
N GLU A 147 -8.86 -25.45 17.74
CA GLU A 147 -7.49 -25.29 18.23
C GLU A 147 -7.45 -24.59 19.60
N LYS A 148 -6.70 -25.13 20.56
CA LYS A 148 -6.37 -24.43 21.82
C LYS A 148 -5.36 -23.32 21.52
N THR A 149 -5.68 -22.11 21.88
CA THR A 149 -4.88 -20.92 21.58
C THR A 149 -5.17 -19.82 22.62
N TYR A 150 -4.68 -18.61 22.36
CA TYR A 150 -4.91 -17.47 23.24
C TYR A 150 -5.42 -16.28 22.43
N GLN A 151 -6.24 -15.44 23.06
CA GLN A 151 -6.33 -14.04 22.69
C GLN A 151 -5.12 -13.34 23.29
N VAL A 152 -4.39 -12.57 22.49
CA VAL A 152 -3.13 -11.95 22.91
C VAL A 152 -3.17 -10.44 22.73
N GLY A 153 -2.52 -9.70 23.62
CA GLY A 153 -2.53 -8.24 23.51
C GLY A 153 -1.46 -7.54 24.35
N ALA A 154 -1.29 -6.25 24.06
CA ALA A 154 -0.42 -5.35 24.82
C ALA A 154 -1.10 -3.98 25.01
N THR A 155 -0.80 -3.35 26.14
CA THR A 155 -1.31 -2.03 26.51
C THR A 155 -0.14 -1.08 26.75
N PHE A 156 -0.19 0.07 26.08
CA PHE A 156 0.80 1.14 26.17
C PHE A 156 0.14 2.39 26.76
N ALA A 157 0.89 3.17 27.56
CA ALA A 157 0.46 4.49 27.98
C ALA A 157 0.35 5.42 26.77
N ALA A 158 -0.66 6.26 26.75
CA ALA A 158 -0.88 7.26 25.71
C ALA A 158 -0.82 8.68 26.32
N ALA A 159 0.12 9.50 25.87
CA ALA A 159 0.22 10.89 26.28
C ALA A 159 -1.00 11.70 25.76
N ARG A 160 -1.37 12.79 26.45
CA ARG A 160 -2.56 13.58 26.09
C ARG A 160 -2.45 14.24 24.71
N ASP A 161 -1.25 14.59 24.31
CA ASP A 161 -0.87 15.27 23.07
C ASP A 161 -0.25 14.31 22.04
N GLU A 162 -0.50 13.02 22.17
CA GLU A 162 -0.01 12.01 21.24
C GLU A 162 -1.06 11.69 20.19
N HIS A 163 -0.65 11.63 18.92
CA HIS A 163 -1.47 11.34 17.77
C HIS A 163 -0.99 10.06 17.09
N TYR A 164 -1.90 9.33 16.46
CA TYR A 164 -1.65 8.00 15.89
C TYR A 164 -2.10 7.92 14.45
N TYR A 165 -1.32 7.27 13.59
CA TYR A 165 -1.56 7.16 12.16
C TYR A 165 -1.24 5.75 11.67
N GLY A 166 -1.80 5.36 10.51
CA GLY A 166 -1.52 4.06 9.91
C GLY A 166 -2.62 3.03 10.17
N MET A 167 -2.25 1.79 10.48
CA MET A 167 -3.14 0.63 10.66
C MET A 167 -3.86 0.17 9.38
N GLY A 168 -3.39 0.62 8.22
CA GLY A 168 -3.97 0.28 6.91
C GLY A 168 -5.07 1.23 6.46
N GLN A 169 -5.94 0.72 5.62
CA GLN A 169 -7.07 1.43 5.05
C GLN A 169 -8.29 1.28 5.95
N ASN A 170 -8.80 2.40 6.44
CA ASN A 170 -9.99 2.44 7.27
C ASN A 170 -10.92 3.56 6.80
N GLN A 171 -12.15 3.23 6.48
CA GLN A 171 -13.09 4.12 5.81
C GLN A 171 -14.09 4.83 6.74
N GLU A 172 -13.95 4.71 8.04
CA GLU A 172 -14.88 5.31 9.00
C GLU A 172 -14.72 6.83 9.15
N SER A 173 -13.65 7.40 8.59
CA SER A 173 -13.31 8.80 8.80
C SER A 173 -13.77 9.72 7.68
N THR A 174 -14.48 10.77 8.01
CA THR A 174 -14.77 11.91 7.12
C THR A 174 -13.91 13.12 7.52
N GLY A 175 -12.76 13.31 6.86
CA GLY A 175 -11.91 14.48 7.05
C GLY A 175 -10.96 14.49 8.26
N ALA A 176 -11.08 13.56 9.20
CA ALA A 176 -10.15 13.39 10.32
C ALA A 176 -9.11 12.32 10.01
N LEU A 177 -7.84 12.62 10.25
CA LEU A 177 -6.71 11.71 9.97
C LEU A 177 -6.26 10.93 11.21
N ASP A 178 -6.20 11.62 12.37
CA ASP A 178 -5.72 11.04 13.61
C ASP A 178 -6.63 9.90 14.11
N LEU A 179 -6.02 8.80 14.46
CA LEU A 179 -6.72 7.62 15.00
C LEU A 179 -7.01 7.73 16.50
N ARG A 180 -6.50 8.78 17.18
CA ARG A 180 -6.74 8.98 18.62
C ARG A 180 -8.24 8.99 18.95
N GLY A 181 -8.61 8.29 20.02
CA GLY A 181 -10.01 8.16 20.46
C GLY A 181 -10.82 7.14 19.68
N ARG A 182 -10.21 6.43 18.73
CA ARG A 182 -10.87 5.41 17.90
C ARG A 182 -10.50 4.01 18.31
N THR A 183 -11.41 3.08 18.05
CA THR A 183 -11.15 1.64 18.03
C THR A 183 -11.36 1.14 16.62
N LEU A 184 -10.38 0.43 16.08
CA LEU A 184 -10.39 -0.14 14.74
C LEU A 184 -10.29 -1.66 14.84
N ASP A 185 -11.05 -2.36 14.03
CA ASP A 185 -10.86 -3.79 13.79
C ASP A 185 -9.96 -3.97 12.57
N CYS A 186 -8.67 -4.25 12.81
CA CYS A 186 -7.67 -4.53 11.77
C CYS A 186 -7.89 -5.95 11.25
N LYS A 187 -8.86 -6.09 10.38
CA LYS A 187 -9.25 -7.29 9.65
C LYS A 187 -9.59 -6.87 8.23
N HIS A 188 -9.19 -7.67 7.24
CA HIS A 188 -9.67 -7.43 5.88
C HIS A 188 -11.19 -7.65 5.84
N TRP A 189 -11.89 -6.66 5.36
CA TRP A 189 -13.33 -6.67 5.27
C TRP A 189 -13.79 -5.88 4.05
N TYR A 190 -14.51 -6.55 3.15
CA TYR A 190 -15.14 -5.89 2.02
C TYR A 190 -16.44 -5.22 2.48
N ASP A 191 -16.48 -3.90 2.37
CA ASP A 191 -17.69 -3.09 2.63
C ASP A 191 -17.95 -2.18 1.43
N ALA A 192 -18.83 -2.61 0.56
CA ALA A 192 -19.10 -1.98 -0.72
C ALA A 192 -19.44 -0.47 -0.70
N PRO A 193 -20.20 0.09 0.24
CA PRO A 193 -20.51 1.53 0.20
C PRO A 193 -19.30 2.44 0.44
N ALA A 194 -18.41 2.03 1.32
CA ALA A 194 -17.27 2.83 1.75
C ALA A 194 -15.93 2.32 1.18
N GLY A 195 -15.95 1.19 0.47
CA GLY A 195 -14.78 0.45 0.04
C GLY A 195 -14.34 -0.59 1.07
N GLU A 196 -13.14 -1.10 0.92
CA GLU A 196 -12.62 -2.17 1.76
C GLU A 196 -11.86 -1.65 2.98
N THR A 197 -11.94 -2.37 4.09
CA THR A 197 -10.99 -2.24 5.19
C THR A 197 -9.79 -3.16 4.94
N VAL A 198 -8.59 -2.59 4.85
CA VAL A 198 -7.33 -3.31 4.66
C VAL A 198 -6.48 -3.18 5.90
N CYS A 199 -6.15 -4.31 6.52
CA CYS A 199 -5.31 -4.35 7.71
C CYS A 199 -3.83 -4.37 7.35
N VAL A 200 -3.11 -3.33 7.70
CA VAL A 200 -1.64 -3.29 7.73
C VAL A 200 -1.24 -2.87 9.15
N PRO A 201 -0.93 -3.81 10.05
CA PRO A 201 -0.77 -3.52 11.48
C PRO A 201 0.59 -2.85 11.78
N PHE A 202 0.78 -1.69 11.16
CA PHE A 202 1.86 -0.75 11.41
C PHE A 202 1.27 0.61 11.77
N MET A 203 1.54 1.05 12.99
CA MET A 203 1.11 2.32 13.57
C MET A 203 2.31 3.23 13.76
N VAL A 204 2.15 4.53 13.45
CA VAL A 204 3.14 5.58 13.70
C VAL A 204 2.59 6.58 14.70
N SER A 205 3.40 6.93 15.71
CA SER A 205 3.07 7.93 16.72
C SER A 205 3.77 9.27 16.45
N SER A 206 3.07 10.37 16.72
CA SER A 206 3.64 11.72 16.72
C SER A 206 4.79 11.92 17.73
N LYS A 207 5.02 10.96 18.64
CA LYS A 207 6.13 10.97 19.61
C LYS A 207 7.44 10.40 19.03
N GLY A 208 7.52 10.13 17.73
CA GLY A 208 8.75 9.70 17.05
C GLY A 208 9.03 8.21 17.16
N TYR A 209 8.00 7.39 17.19
CA TYR A 209 8.13 5.94 17.11
C TYR A 209 7.05 5.31 16.22
N GLY A 210 7.31 4.09 15.76
CA GLY A 210 6.34 3.21 15.13
C GLY A 210 6.30 1.86 15.81
N ILE A 211 5.10 1.23 15.83
CA ILE A 211 4.91 -0.16 16.27
C ILE A 211 4.46 -0.97 15.06
N VAL A 212 5.21 -2.02 14.75
CA VAL A 212 4.78 -3.10 13.86
C VAL A 212 4.27 -4.23 14.74
N TRP A 213 2.96 -4.48 14.69
CA TRP A 213 2.32 -5.55 15.43
C TRP A 213 2.35 -6.83 14.61
N ASP A 214 3.16 -7.80 15.04
CA ASP A 214 3.49 -9.01 14.28
C ASP A 214 2.51 -10.16 14.59
N ASN A 215 1.24 -9.97 14.22
CA ASN A 215 0.21 -11.01 14.33
C ASN A 215 -0.75 -10.93 13.13
N PRO A 216 -0.95 -12.03 12.36
CA PRO A 216 -1.78 -12.03 11.16
C PRO A 216 -3.28 -12.27 11.43
N SER A 217 -3.70 -12.51 12.66
CA SER A 217 -5.13 -12.63 12.99
C SER A 217 -5.81 -11.27 13.06
N ALA A 218 -7.13 -11.26 13.05
CA ALA A 218 -7.88 -10.04 13.30
C ALA A 218 -7.43 -9.40 14.63
N THR A 219 -7.10 -8.10 14.58
CA THR A 219 -6.55 -7.35 15.71
C THR A 219 -7.39 -6.12 15.99
N ARG A 220 -7.91 -6.00 17.20
CA ARG A 220 -8.52 -4.77 17.67
C ARG A 220 -7.43 -3.80 18.12
N PHE A 221 -7.43 -2.61 17.53
CA PHE A 221 -6.53 -1.51 17.89
C PHE A 221 -7.34 -0.36 18.48
N SER A 222 -7.00 0.07 19.68
CA SER A 222 -7.64 1.22 20.34
C SER A 222 -6.59 2.29 20.65
N ALA A 223 -6.75 3.48 20.07
CA ALA A 223 -5.76 4.55 20.12
C ALA A 223 -6.06 5.61 21.18
N GLY A 224 -5.25 5.70 22.22
CA GLY A 224 -5.30 6.79 23.22
C GLY A 224 -6.60 6.85 24.05
N ILE A 225 -7.39 5.78 24.08
CA ILE A 225 -8.66 5.71 24.84
C ILE A 225 -8.36 5.59 26.33
N HIS A 226 -8.90 6.49 27.13
CA HIS A 226 -8.63 6.57 28.57
C HIS A 226 -7.13 6.59 28.93
N GLY A 227 -6.31 7.25 28.08
CA GLY A 227 -4.86 7.35 28.29
C GLY A 227 -4.09 6.07 27.97
N ARG A 228 -4.68 5.17 27.16
CA ARG A 228 -4.08 3.88 26.77
C ARG A 228 -4.23 3.65 25.28
N THR A 229 -3.19 3.05 24.71
CA THR A 229 -3.22 2.48 23.35
C THR A 229 -3.09 0.97 23.47
N THR A 230 -3.99 0.21 22.86
CA THR A 230 -4.03 -1.24 22.99
C THR A 230 -4.05 -1.93 21.64
N PHE A 231 -3.33 -3.05 21.56
CA PHE A 231 -3.44 -4.05 20.50
C PHE A 231 -3.97 -5.34 21.12
N GLN A 232 -5.00 -5.93 20.52
CA GLN A 232 -5.58 -7.20 20.98
C GLN A 232 -5.91 -8.05 19.75
N SER A 233 -5.15 -9.13 19.58
CA SER A 233 -5.34 -10.09 18.47
C SER A 233 -6.20 -11.27 18.92
N ASN A 234 -7.10 -11.69 18.04
CA ASN A 234 -8.04 -12.77 18.36
C ASN A 234 -7.34 -14.11 18.56
N VAL A 235 -6.23 -14.39 17.85
CA VAL A 235 -5.53 -15.68 17.91
C VAL A 235 -4.03 -15.48 17.95
N GLY A 236 -3.35 -16.11 18.91
CA GLY A 236 -1.88 -16.11 19.00
C GLY A 236 -1.35 -16.94 20.16
N GLU A 237 -0.10 -17.33 20.12
CA GLU A 237 0.63 -18.01 21.20
C GLU A 237 1.66 -17.10 21.88
N ARG A 238 1.79 -15.85 21.42
CA ARG A 238 2.72 -14.87 21.93
C ARG A 238 2.27 -13.46 21.59
N VAL A 239 2.68 -12.50 22.36
CA VAL A 239 2.71 -11.08 22.01
C VAL A 239 4.01 -10.82 21.27
N SER A 240 3.95 -10.29 20.05
CA SER A 240 5.11 -10.06 19.19
C SER A 240 4.96 -8.69 18.50
N PHE A 241 5.95 -7.81 18.68
CA PHE A 241 5.93 -6.49 18.05
C PHE A 241 7.34 -5.90 17.90
N PHE A 242 7.49 -5.03 16.91
CA PHE A 242 8.69 -4.23 16.73
C PHE A 242 8.44 -2.80 17.16
N VAL A 243 9.46 -2.19 17.76
CA VAL A 243 9.51 -0.75 18.01
C VAL A 243 10.59 -0.15 17.12
N ILE A 244 10.21 0.86 16.36
CA ILE A 244 11.09 1.63 15.47
C ILE A 244 11.11 3.06 15.99
N THR A 245 12.28 3.64 16.25
CA THR A 245 12.41 5.03 16.66
C THR A 245 12.98 5.89 15.53
N GLY A 246 12.61 7.17 15.48
CA GLY A 246 13.15 8.12 14.51
C GLY A 246 12.94 9.56 14.95
N LYS A 247 13.86 10.46 14.57
CA LYS A 247 13.73 11.92 14.76
C LYS A 247 12.73 12.52 13.77
N THR A 248 12.54 11.87 12.66
CA THR A 248 11.59 12.24 11.61
C THR A 248 10.75 11.03 11.23
N ALA A 249 9.60 11.28 10.61
CA ALA A 249 8.78 10.21 10.04
C ALA A 249 9.59 9.37 9.03
N ASP A 250 10.42 9.98 8.19
CA ASP A 250 11.23 9.28 7.19
C ASP A 250 12.21 8.28 7.81
N GLU A 251 12.80 8.57 8.97
CA GLU A 251 13.66 7.63 9.69
C GLU A 251 12.87 6.41 10.20
N ILE A 252 11.61 6.60 10.62
CA ILE A 252 10.72 5.51 11.03
C ILE A 252 10.39 4.63 9.83
N TYR A 253 10.02 5.22 8.68
CA TYR A 253 9.76 4.45 7.45
C TYR A 253 10.99 3.75 6.93
N SER A 254 12.17 4.33 7.09
CA SER A 254 13.44 3.68 6.76
C SER A 254 13.70 2.44 7.62
N GLY A 255 13.33 2.50 8.90
CA GLY A 255 13.31 1.35 9.80
C GLY A 255 12.33 0.28 9.35
N TYR A 256 11.11 0.69 9.00
CA TYR A 256 10.07 -0.21 8.48
C TYR A 256 10.50 -0.91 7.19
N ALA A 257 11.05 -0.17 6.23
CA ALA A 257 11.53 -0.72 4.96
C ALA A 257 12.71 -1.71 5.16
N ARG A 258 13.57 -1.48 6.16
CA ARG A 258 14.61 -2.47 6.52
C ARG A 258 14.01 -3.77 7.06
N LEU A 259 12.93 -3.70 7.83
CA LEU A 259 12.26 -4.89 8.37
C LEU A 259 11.52 -5.65 7.29
N THR A 260 10.74 -4.97 6.46
CA THR A 260 9.70 -5.57 5.63
C THR A 260 10.04 -5.61 4.14
N GLY A 261 11.15 -5.01 3.74
CA GLY A 261 11.58 -4.87 2.35
C GLY A 261 11.23 -3.50 1.76
N LYS A 262 12.05 -3.06 0.82
CA LYS A 262 11.88 -1.78 0.10
C LYS A 262 10.79 -1.86 -0.94
N THR A 263 10.09 -0.76 -1.17
CA THR A 263 9.21 -0.59 -2.33
C THR A 263 10.08 -0.54 -3.60
N PRO A 264 9.92 -1.43 -4.59
CA PRO A 264 10.57 -1.29 -5.88
C PRO A 264 10.11 -0.02 -6.60
N ILE A 265 10.94 0.53 -7.49
CA ILE A 265 10.50 1.60 -8.38
C ILE A 265 9.59 0.98 -9.44
N PRO A 266 8.30 1.34 -9.53
CA PRO A 266 7.41 0.83 -10.57
C PRO A 266 7.90 1.19 -11.98
N PRO A 267 7.43 0.47 -13.03
CA PRO A 267 7.65 0.94 -14.39
C PRO A 267 7.04 2.34 -14.56
N LYS A 268 7.65 3.17 -15.41
CA LYS A 268 7.23 4.57 -15.59
C LYS A 268 5.76 4.71 -16.01
N ALA A 269 5.24 3.74 -16.76
CA ALA A 269 3.84 3.65 -17.17
C ALA A 269 2.84 3.62 -15.99
N ALA A 270 3.26 3.17 -14.81
CA ALA A 270 2.44 3.17 -13.60
C ALA A 270 2.06 4.59 -13.11
N PHE A 271 2.79 5.60 -13.54
CA PHE A 271 2.60 6.99 -13.15
C PHE A 271 1.81 7.81 -14.18
N GLY A 272 1.57 7.29 -15.38
CA GLY A 272 0.65 7.84 -16.36
C GLY A 272 -0.82 7.50 -16.04
N LEU A 273 -1.72 7.76 -17.00
CA LEU A 273 -3.12 7.39 -16.88
C LEU A 273 -3.31 5.88 -17.13
N ILE A 274 -4.06 5.25 -16.24
CA ILE A 274 -4.56 3.87 -16.38
C ILE A 274 -6.06 3.96 -16.69
N GLN A 275 -6.43 3.58 -17.91
CA GLN A 275 -7.82 3.57 -18.37
C GLN A 275 -8.43 2.19 -18.16
N SER A 276 -9.48 2.13 -17.38
CA SER A 276 -10.20 0.92 -17.01
C SER A 276 -11.71 1.13 -17.01
N LYS A 277 -12.43 0.04 -17.10
CA LYS A 277 -13.91 -0.02 -17.02
C LYS A 277 -14.32 -1.44 -16.61
N ALA A 278 -15.34 -1.58 -15.80
CA ALA A 278 -15.98 -2.86 -15.49
C ALA A 278 -17.28 -3.00 -16.32
N ARG A 279 -17.20 -3.53 -17.55
CA ARG A 279 -16.06 -4.05 -18.33
C ARG A 279 -16.10 -3.50 -19.79
N TYR A 280 -15.03 -3.73 -20.52
CA TYR A 280 -15.08 -3.64 -21.98
C TYR A 280 -15.63 -4.97 -22.53
N ASP A 281 -16.68 -4.89 -23.34
CA ASP A 281 -17.41 -6.05 -23.83
C ASP A 281 -16.66 -6.82 -24.92
N SER A 282 -15.65 -6.21 -25.53
CA SER A 282 -14.92 -6.84 -26.64
C SER A 282 -13.54 -6.22 -26.84
N GLN A 283 -12.69 -6.98 -27.50
CA GLN A 283 -11.42 -6.52 -28.05
C GLN A 283 -11.58 -5.26 -28.92
N GLN A 284 -12.65 -5.19 -29.70
CA GLN A 284 -12.93 -4.00 -30.53
C GLN A 284 -13.20 -2.76 -29.70
N GLU A 285 -13.90 -2.89 -28.58
CA GLU A 285 -14.14 -1.76 -27.69
C GLU A 285 -12.86 -1.26 -27.05
N VAL A 286 -11.99 -2.16 -26.55
CA VAL A 286 -10.66 -1.82 -26.02
C VAL A 286 -9.85 -1.02 -27.03
N LEU A 287 -9.75 -1.51 -28.27
CA LEU A 287 -9.00 -0.86 -29.34
C LEU A 287 -9.65 0.47 -29.77
N ARG A 288 -10.98 0.57 -29.79
CA ARG A 288 -11.70 1.81 -30.09
C ARG A 288 -11.36 2.89 -29.07
N VAL A 289 -11.39 2.57 -27.78
CA VAL A 289 -11.03 3.51 -26.71
C VAL A 289 -9.58 3.95 -26.83
N ALA A 290 -8.64 3.00 -26.98
CA ALA A 290 -7.21 3.29 -27.12
C ALA A 290 -6.92 4.20 -28.34
N ASN A 291 -7.51 3.89 -29.50
CA ASN A 291 -7.39 4.71 -30.71
C ASN A 291 -7.98 6.11 -30.53
N THR A 292 -9.10 6.25 -29.78
CA THR A 292 -9.70 7.54 -29.51
C THR A 292 -8.80 8.44 -28.67
N TYR A 293 -8.12 7.89 -27.64
CA TYR A 293 -7.09 8.62 -26.88
C TYR A 293 -6.01 9.17 -27.81
N ARG A 294 -5.47 8.37 -28.71
CA ARG A 294 -4.43 8.80 -29.67
C ARG A 294 -4.95 9.82 -30.69
N GLN A 295 -6.16 9.64 -31.21
CA GLN A 295 -6.78 10.59 -32.15
C GLN A 295 -7.03 11.96 -31.50
N LYS A 296 -7.50 11.97 -30.26
CA LYS A 296 -7.71 13.19 -29.47
C LYS A 296 -6.41 13.79 -28.90
N LYS A 297 -5.30 13.09 -29.04
CA LYS A 297 -3.99 13.44 -28.47
C LYS A 297 -4.02 13.55 -26.95
N TYR A 298 -4.84 12.74 -26.28
CA TYR A 298 -4.83 12.60 -24.84
C TYR A 298 -3.81 11.55 -24.45
N PRO A 299 -2.93 11.83 -23.48
CA PRO A 299 -1.97 10.85 -22.99
C PRO A 299 -2.64 9.60 -22.40
N LEU A 300 -2.03 8.45 -22.58
CA LEU A 300 -2.48 7.20 -21.97
C LEU A 300 -1.34 6.18 -21.99
N ASP A 301 -1.08 5.54 -20.85
CA ASP A 301 -0.06 4.50 -20.73
C ASP A 301 -0.62 3.08 -20.64
N VAL A 302 -1.78 2.87 -19.99
CA VAL A 302 -2.25 1.53 -19.69
C VAL A 302 -3.73 1.38 -20.01
N MET A 303 -4.06 0.31 -20.75
CA MET A 303 -5.43 -0.19 -20.92
C MET A 303 -5.65 -1.41 -20.03
N VAL A 304 -6.82 -1.51 -19.39
CA VAL A 304 -7.17 -2.62 -18.51
C VAL A 304 -8.30 -3.45 -19.13
N VAL A 305 -8.11 -4.76 -19.17
CA VAL A 305 -9.17 -5.74 -19.47
C VAL A 305 -9.62 -6.34 -18.15
N ASP A 306 -10.82 -5.99 -17.75
CA ASP A 306 -11.42 -6.44 -16.50
C ASP A 306 -12.16 -7.76 -16.66
N TRP A 307 -12.71 -8.26 -15.55
CA TRP A 307 -13.40 -9.55 -15.39
C TRP A 307 -14.36 -9.91 -16.54
N PHE A 308 -14.83 -11.16 -16.55
CA PHE A 308 -15.71 -11.74 -17.60
C PHE A 308 -15.16 -11.69 -19.06
N TYR A 309 -13.86 -11.45 -19.26
CA TYR A 309 -13.22 -11.74 -20.54
C TYR A 309 -13.03 -13.26 -20.75
N TRP A 310 -13.22 -14.05 -19.71
CA TRP A 310 -13.15 -15.53 -19.70
C TRP A 310 -14.52 -16.16 -19.99
N THR A 311 -14.51 -17.43 -20.40
CA THR A 311 -15.75 -18.18 -20.62
C THR A 311 -16.45 -18.54 -19.30
N ARG A 312 -15.67 -18.73 -18.21
CA ARG A 312 -16.12 -19.07 -16.87
C ARG A 312 -15.09 -18.66 -15.82
N MET A 313 -15.55 -18.27 -14.63
CA MET A 313 -14.66 -17.90 -13.53
C MET A 313 -13.70 -19.03 -13.18
N GLY A 314 -12.39 -18.74 -13.12
CA GLY A 314 -11.35 -19.72 -12.85
C GLY A 314 -11.05 -20.70 -14.02
N GLN A 315 -11.66 -20.48 -15.18
CA GLN A 315 -11.37 -21.30 -16.38
C GLN A 315 -9.96 -21.00 -16.93
N MET A 316 -9.41 -19.85 -16.59
CA MET A 316 -8.10 -19.39 -17.10
C MET A 316 -8.03 -19.49 -18.62
N ASP A 317 -9.02 -18.93 -19.29
CA ASP A 317 -9.10 -18.82 -20.76
C ASP A 317 -9.52 -17.40 -21.15
N ILE A 318 -9.45 -17.11 -22.42
CA ILE A 318 -9.95 -15.86 -23.00
C ILE A 318 -11.11 -16.23 -23.93
N ASN A 319 -12.28 -15.60 -23.73
CA ASN A 319 -13.48 -15.87 -24.52
C ASN A 319 -13.26 -15.48 -26.01
N PRO A 320 -13.15 -16.44 -26.94
CA PRO A 320 -12.84 -16.12 -28.32
C PRO A 320 -13.97 -15.39 -29.06
N ALA A 321 -15.20 -15.40 -28.51
CA ALA A 321 -16.31 -14.65 -29.10
C ALA A 321 -16.16 -13.14 -28.88
N GLU A 322 -15.57 -12.72 -27.75
CA GLU A 322 -15.37 -11.33 -27.39
C GLU A 322 -13.95 -10.84 -27.71
N PHE A 323 -12.96 -11.72 -27.53
CA PHE A 323 -11.53 -11.44 -27.76
C PHE A 323 -10.95 -12.50 -28.72
N PRO A 324 -11.27 -12.42 -30.03
CA PRO A 324 -10.85 -13.43 -31.01
C PRO A 324 -9.35 -13.45 -31.31
N ASP A 325 -8.65 -12.33 -31.09
CA ASP A 325 -7.20 -12.17 -31.32
C ASP A 325 -6.57 -11.31 -30.22
N PRO A 326 -6.40 -11.84 -29.01
CA PRO A 326 -5.81 -11.07 -27.91
C PRO A 326 -4.34 -10.73 -28.14
N ASP A 327 -3.58 -11.56 -28.85
CA ASP A 327 -2.20 -11.28 -29.25
C ASP A 327 -2.11 -10.06 -30.16
N GLY A 328 -2.95 -10.00 -31.19
CA GLY A 328 -3.04 -8.88 -32.12
C GLY A 328 -3.56 -7.61 -31.44
N MET A 329 -4.48 -7.73 -30.48
CA MET A 329 -4.94 -6.60 -29.67
C MET A 329 -3.78 -6.00 -28.85
N ASN A 330 -3.07 -6.82 -28.10
CA ASN A 330 -1.95 -6.36 -27.28
C ASN A 330 -0.83 -5.78 -28.12
N LYS A 331 -0.54 -6.41 -29.28
CA LYS A 331 0.42 -5.83 -30.23
C LYS A 331 0.03 -4.41 -30.66
N GLN A 332 -1.24 -4.19 -31.01
CA GLN A 332 -1.72 -2.86 -31.41
C GLN A 332 -1.61 -1.85 -30.26
N LEU A 333 -1.89 -2.25 -29.02
CA LEU A 333 -1.68 -1.38 -27.84
C LEU A 333 -0.19 -1.01 -27.70
N HIS A 334 0.70 -1.98 -27.82
CA HIS A 334 2.15 -1.75 -27.77
C HIS A 334 2.64 -0.85 -28.90
N ASP A 335 2.13 -1.04 -30.13
CA ASP A 335 2.47 -0.18 -31.26
C ASP A 335 2.04 1.29 -31.05
N MET A 336 1.00 1.52 -30.22
CA MET A 336 0.58 2.83 -29.76
C MET A 336 1.36 3.33 -28.53
N GLY A 337 2.33 2.59 -28.01
CA GLY A 337 3.08 2.92 -26.79
C GLY A 337 2.27 2.75 -25.50
N MET A 338 1.24 1.90 -25.52
CA MET A 338 0.45 1.54 -24.35
C MET A 338 0.84 0.16 -23.84
N GLN A 339 0.63 -0.08 -22.55
CA GLN A 339 0.72 -1.39 -21.90
C GLN A 339 -0.68 -1.88 -21.54
N SER A 340 -0.79 -3.18 -21.23
CA SER A 340 -2.07 -3.78 -20.85
C SER A 340 -2.01 -4.48 -19.51
N ILE A 341 -3.09 -4.34 -18.74
CA ILE A 341 -3.36 -5.08 -17.50
C ILE A 341 -4.56 -5.99 -17.74
N VAL A 342 -4.56 -7.20 -17.19
CA VAL A 342 -5.69 -8.13 -17.24
C VAL A 342 -6.07 -8.62 -15.86
N SER A 343 -7.38 -8.63 -15.57
CA SER A 343 -7.92 -9.07 -14.28
C SER A 343 -7.77 -10.59 -14.08
N ILE A 344 -7.30 -11.02 -12.93
CA ILE A 344 -7.14 -12.43 -12.55
C ILE A 344 -7.70 -12.60 -11.14
N TRP A 345 -8.64 -13.54 -10.99
CA TRP A 345 -9.35 -13.80 -9.77
C TRP A 345 -8.93 -15.15 -9.16
N PRO A 346 -8.77 -15.25 -7.82
CA PRO A 346 -8.35 -16.49 -7.16
C PRO A 346 -9.48 -17.49 -6.94
N ARG A 347 -10.60 -17.35 -7.68
CA ARG A 347 -11.83 -18.12 -7.53
C ARG A 347 -12.03 -19.12 -8.68
N PHE A 348 -12.57 -20.30 -8.36
CA PHE A 348 -12.78 -21.39 -9.30
C PHE A 348 -14.19 -21.97 -9.16
N GLU A 349 -15.04 -21.78 -10.17
CA GLU A 349 -16.39 -22.38 -10.18
C GLU A 349 -16.33 -23.91 -10.17
N THR A 350 -17.26 -24.56 -9.43
CA THR A 350 -17.36 -26.02 -9.32
C THR A 350 -17.52 -26.70 -10.66
N ALA A 351 -18.24 -26.07 -11.60
CA ALA A 351 -18.38 -26.56 -13.00
C ALA A 351 -17.22 -26.17 -13.90
N GLY A 352 -16.19 -25.50 -13.40
CA GLY A 352 -15.00 -25.09 -14.14
C GLY A 352 -14.04 -26.24 -14.37
N ARG A 353 -13.26 -26.12 -15.44
CA ARG A 353 -12.30 -27.16 -15.91
C ARG A 353 -11.24 -27.52 -14.87
N TYR A 354 -10.87 -26.63 -13.98
CA TYR A 354 -9.78 -26.84 -13.02
C TYR A 354 -10.24 -27.16 -11.59
N PHE A 355 -11.53 -27.02 -11.27
CA PHE A 355 -12.00 -27.22 -9.90
C PHE A 355 -11.66 -28.61 -9.32
N ASN A 356 -11.98 -29.68 -10.06
CA ASN A 356 -11.71 -31.06 -9.62
C ASN A 356 -10.20 -31.33 -9.46
N GLU A 357 -9.35 -30.74 -10.32
CA GLU A 357 -7.90 -30.87 -10.21
C GLU A 357 -7.39 -30.18 -8.93
N LEU A 358 -7.87 -28.97 -8.67
CA LEU A 358 -7.49 -28.19 -7.49
C LEU A 358 -7.95 -28.84 -6.19
N ASP A 359 -9.17 -29.36 -6.17
CA ASP A 359 -9.73 -30.10 -5.04
C ASP A 359 -8.92 -31.36 -4.74
N ALA A 360 -8.66 -32.18 -5.75
CA ALA A 360 -7.86 -33.41 -5.61
C ALA A 360 -6.41 -33.15 -5.15
N LYS A 361 -5.84 -32.01 -5.50
CA LYS A 361 -4.51 -31.58 -5.04
C LYS A 361 -4.51 -30.92 -3.67
N GLY A 362 -5.68 -30.62 -3.09
CA GLY A 362 -5.80 -29.87 -1.85
C GLY A 362 -5.32 -28.43 -1.98
N TYR A 363 -5.60 -27.77 -3.11
CA TYR A 363 -5.17 -26.40 -3.40
C TYR A 363 -6.26 -25.35 -3.16
N LEU A 364 -7.46 -25.79 -2.78
CA LEU A 364 -8.57 -24.93 -2.36
C LEU A 364 -8.69 -24.88 -0.84
N LEU A 365 -9.31 -23.81 -0.33
CA LEU A 365 -9.63 -23.69 1.10
C LEU A 365 -10.47 -24.86 1.58
N LYS A 366 -10.25 -25.28 2.82
CA LYS A 366 -10.95 -26.40 3.46
C LYS A 366 -11.76 -25.93 4.64
N ASP A 367 -12.79 -26.69 4.98
CA ASP A 367 -13.49 -26.57 6.26
C ASP A 367 -12.76 -27.38 7.38
N LYS A 368 -13.31 -27.37 8.60
CA LYS A 368 -12.76 -28.08 9.74
C LYS A 368 -12.69 -29.61 9.57
N ASP A 369 -13.47 -30.18 8.66
CA ASP A 369 -13.52 -31.61 8.37
C ASP A 369 -12.63 -31.98 7.17
N GLY A 370 -11.86 -31.01 6.64
CA GLY A 370 -10.95 -31.18 5.51
C GLY A 370 -11.65 -31.22 4.16
N LYS A 371 -12.95 -30.94 4.10
CA LYS A 371 -13.70 -30.81 2.86
C LYS A 371 -13.45 -29.45 2.22
N THR A 372 -13.44 -29.40 0.90
CA THR A 372 -13.30 -28.12 0.17
C THR A 372 -14.50 -27.21 0.44
N VAL A 373 -14.21 -25.93 0.72
CA VAL A 373 -15.22 -24.87 0.78
C VAL A 373 -15.60 -24.53 -0.67
N ASP A 374 -16.71 -25.06 -1.17
CA ASP A 374 -17.17 -24.97 -2.56
C ASP A 374 -18.46 -24.16 -2.75
N GLY A 375 -19.02 -23.67 -1.65
CA GLY A 375 -20.28 -22.91 -1.62
C GLY A 375 -20.13 -21.40 -1.81
N LEU A 376 -18.94 -20.89 -2.14
CA LEU A 376 -18.73 -19.44 -2.32
C LEU A 376 -19.56 -18.94 -3.51
N PRO A 377 -20.38 -17.90 -3.33
CA PRO A 377 -21.22 -17.37 -4.41
C PRO A 377 -20.37 -16.63 -5.44
N PHE A 378 -20.59 -16.90 -6.73
CA PHE A 378 -20.03 -16.14 -7.86
C PHE A 378 -21.11 -15.37 -8.63
N ARG A 379 -22.29 -15.95 -8.68
CA ARG A 379 -23.55 -15.40 -9.20
C ARG A 379 -24.67 -16.08 -8.44
N SER A 380 -25.89 -15.65 -8.65
CA SER A 380 -27.07 -16.24 -7.99
C SER A 380 -27.21 -17.75 -8.19
N ASP A 381 -26.66 -18.30 -9.26
CA ASP A 381 -26.78 -19.70 -9.71
C ASP A 381 -25.45 -20.48 -9.75
N ARG A 382 -24.32 -19.84 -9.35
CA ARG A 382 -22.99 -20.44 -9.47
C ARG A 382 -22.22 -20.34 -8.16
N THR A 383 -21.56 -21.44 -7.82
CA THR A 383 -20.69 -21.54 -6.62
C THR A 383 -19.33 -22.11 -7.00
N GLY A 384 -18.37 -21.95 -6.13
CA GLY A 384 -17.03 -22.48 -6.29
C GLY A 384 -16.18 -22.32 -5.05
N GLY A 385 -14.87 -22.52 -5.20
CA GLY A 385 -13.89 -22.44 -4.15
C GLY A 385 -12.86 -21.34 -4.40
N LEU A 386 -12.16 -20.96 -3.35
CA LEU A 386 -11.03 -20.03 -3.35
C LEU A 386 -9.73 -20.80 -3.25
N ILE A 387 -8.71 -20.42 -4.05
CA ILE A 387 -7.39 -21.03 -3.95
C ILE A 387 -6.73 -20.71 -2.60
N ASP A 388 -6.01 -21.68 -2.04
CA ASP A 388 -5.20 -21.47 -0.84
C ASP A 388 -3.86 -20.81 -1.20
N ALA A 389 -3.80 -19.48 -1.13
CA ALA A 389 -2.58 -18.75 -1.39
C ALA A 389 -1.47 -18.97 -0.35
N THR A 390 -1.76 -19.61 0.78
CA THR A 390 -0.72 -19.97 1.77
C THR A 390 0.04 -21.22 1.36
N ASN A 391 -0.54 -22.05 0.47
CA ASN A 391 0.11 -23.24 -0.08
C ASN A 391 1.06 -22.85 -1.23
N PRO A 392 2.38 -23.03 -1.10
CA PRO A 392 3.33 -22.64 -2.15
C PRO A 392 3.13 -23.42 -3.46
N LYS A 393 2.63 -24.67 -3.42
CA LYS A 393 2.33 -25.45 -4.62
C LYS A 393 1.08 -24.94 -5.33
N ALA A 394 0.08 -24.46 -4.58
CA ALA A 394 -1.11 -23.84 -5.14
C ALA A 394 -0.76 -22.49 -5.80
N ARG A 395 0.07 -21.65 -5.16
CA ARG A 395 0.58 -20.41 -5.78
C ARG A 395 1.31 -20.66 -7.08
N GLN A 396 2.23 -21.64 -7.09
CA GLN A 396 3.00 -21.98 -8.28
C GLN A 396 2.10 -22.48 -9.42
N TRP A 397 1.13 -23.35 -9.11
CA TRP A 397 0.16 -23.84 -10.09
C TRP A 397 -0.68 -22.69 -10.67
N PHE A 398 -1.15 -21.79 -9.80
CA PHE A 398 -1.99 -20.64 -10.21
C PHE A 398 -1.22 -19.70 -11.14
N TRP A 399 0.01 -19.37 -10.75
CA TRP A 399 0.90 -18.59 -11.60
C TRP A 399 1.11 -19.23 -12.98
N GLU A 400 1.41 -20.53 -13.03
CA GLU A 400 1.63 -21.24 -14.30
C GLU A 400 0.40 -21.16 -15.20
N LYS A 401 -0.81 -21.37 -14.65
CA LYS A 401 -2.05 -21.26 -15.43
C LYS A 401 -2.32 -19.83 -15.90
N ALA A 402 -2.12 -18.84 -15.04
CA ALA A 402 -2.28 -17.44 -15.41
C ALA A 402 -1.26 -17.01 -16.48
N ARG A 403 0.01 -17.41 -16.31
CA ARG A 403 1.07 -17.16 -17.31
C ARG A 403 0.75 -17.79 -18.65
N ASP A 404 0.51 -19.09 -18.67
CA ASP A 404 0.46 -19.88 -19.91
C ASP A 404 -0.82 -19.65 -20.72
N ASN A 405 -1.93 -19.37 -20.05
CA ASN A 405 -3.24 -19.27 -20.69
C ASN A 405 -3.76 -17.82 -20.84
N VAL A 406 -3.19 -16.85 -20.13
CA VAL A 406 -3.64 -15.46 -20.15
C VAL A 406 -2.49 -14.50 -20.48
N LEU A 407 -1.47 -14.42 -19.61
CA LEU A 407 -0.39 -13.43 -19.78
C LEU A 407 0.48 -13.70 -21.02
N SER A 408 0.56 -14.95 -21.51
CA SER A 408 1.27 -15.31 -22.74
C SER A 408 0.68 -14.68 -23.99
N HIS A 409 -0.58 -14.21 -23.96
CA HIS A 409 -1.23 -13.48 -25.04
C HIS A 409 -0.84 -11.99 -25.14
N GLY A 410 0.32 -11.64 -24.60
CA GLY A 410 0.88 -10.30 -24.73
C GLY A 410 0.46 -9.31 -23.65
N PHE A 411 -0.37 -9.70 -22.69
CA PHE A 411 -0.65 -8.86 -21.54
C PHE A 411 0.62 -8.59 -20.72
N ASP A 412 0.78 -7.34 -20.32
CA ASP A 412 1.98 -6.89 -19.63
C ASP A 412 1.96 -7.24 -18.15
N TYR A 413 0.80 -7.10 -17.50
CA TYR A 413 0.66 -7.17 -16.07
C TYR A 413 -0.68 -7.77 -15.63
N PRO A 414 -0.72 -8.47 -14.48
CA PRO A 414 -1.97 -8.91 -13.85
C PRO A 414 -2.59 -7.83 -12.96
N TRP A 415 -3.90 -7.84 -12.91
CA TRP A 415 -4.69 -7.25 -11.83
C TRP A 415 -5.20 -8.40 -10.96
N LEU A 416 -4.67 -8.52 -9.75
CA LEU A 416 -5.10 -9.49 -8.77
C LEU A 416 -6.24 -8.89 -7.94
N ASP A 417 -7.44 -9.15 -8.37
CA ASP A 417 -8.66 -8.78 -7.67
C ASP A 417 -9.04 -9.83 -6.64
N GLU A 418 -9.91 -9.50 -5.68
CA GLU A 418 -10.33 -10.39 -4.58
C GLU A 418 -9.15 -10.98 -3.78
N THR A 419 -8.18 -10.13 -3.47
CA THR A 419 -6.96 -10.51 -2.73
C THR A 419 -7.14 -10.54 -1.22
N GLU A 420 -8.25 -10.08 -0.68
CA GLU A 420 -8.76 -10.44 0.64
C GLU A 420 -9.58 -11.71 0.52
N PRO A 421 -9.56 -12.66 1.43
CA PRO A 421 -10.45 -13.83 1.31
C PRO A 421 -11.90 -13.42 1.60
N ASP A 422 -12.49 -12.62 0.68
CA ASP A 422 -13.85 -12.12 0.78
C ASP A 422 -14.90 -13.23 0.61
N LEU A 423 -16.06 -13.08 1.25
CA LEU A 423 -17.19 -14.01 1.20
C LEU A 423 -16.86 -15.44 1.64
N VAL A 424 -15.70 -15.68 2.25
CA VAL A 424 -15.39 -16.99 2.83
C VAL A 424 -16.08 -17.13 4.18
N PRO A 425 -16.81 -18.22 4.43
CA PRO A 425 -17.49 -18.45 5.72
C PRO A 425 -16.46 -18.57 6.85
N ASP A 426 -16.84 -18.20 8.07
CA ASP A 426 -16.01 -18.42 9.26
C ASP A 426 -15.67 -19.91 9.42
N GLY A 427 -14.51 -20.20 10.03
CA GLY A 427 -14.07 -21.55 10.31
C GLY A 427 -13.46 -22.30 9.12
N PHE A 428 -13.05 -21.60 8.07
CA PHE A 428 -12.23 -22.19 7.00
C PHE A 428 -10.77 -22.37 7.42
N PHE A 429 -10.05 -23.22 6.67
CA PHE A 429 -8.65 -23.52 6.91
C PHE A 429 -7.81 -23.30 5.64
N TYR A 430 -6.66 -22.72 5.87
CA TYR A 430 -5.52 -22.74 4.97
C TYR A 430 -4.66 -23.99 5.23
N SER A 431 -3.74 -24.30 4.34
CA SER A 431 -2.74 -25.36 4.54
C SER A 431 -1.79 -25.11 5.74
N ILE A 432 -1.68 -23.86 6.19
CA ILE A 432 -0.84 -23.47 7.34
C ILE A 432 -1.62 -23.35 8.66
N GLY A 433 -2.94 -23.51 8.66
CA GLY A 433 -3.80 -23.43 9.84
C GLY A 433 -5.13 -22.71 9.60
N SER A 434 -5.84 -22.39 10.67
CA SER A 434 -7.16 -21.78 10.59
C SER A 434 -7.18 -20.40 9.95
N GLY A 435 -8.26 -20.07 9.26
CA GLY A 435 -8.53 -18.73 8.74
C GLY A 435 -8.52 -17.65 9.83
N ASP A 436 -9.05 -17.99 11.03
CA ASP A 436 -9.03 -17.07 12.17
C ASP A 436 -7.60 -16.63 12.57
N ARG A 437 -6.63 -17.53 12.42
CA ARG A 437 -5.22 -17.26 12.73
C ARG A 437 -4.52 -16.47 11.63
N TYR A 438 -4.81 -16.73 10.36
CA TYR A 438 -4.03 -16.25 9.21
C TYR A 438 -4.83 -15.37 8.24
N HIS A 439 -5.99 -14.85 8.66
CA HIS A 439 -6.91 -14.12 7.80
C HIS A 439 -6.22 -13.00 7.00
N ASN A 440 -5.47 -12.15 7.68
CA ASN A 440 -4.85 -10.98 7.06
C ASN A 440 -3.61 -11.29 6.20
N LEU A 441 -3.15 -12.54 6.18
CA LEU A 441 -1.92 -12.92 5.48
C LEU A 441 -2.13 -13.21 3.98
N PHE A 442 -3.36 -13.55 3.58
CA PHE A 442 -3.68 -13.99 2.22
C PHE A 442 -3.15 -13.02 1.14
N PRO A 443 -3.41 -11.69 1.19
CA PRO A 443 -2.98 -10.78 0.13
C PRO A 443 -1.47 -10.76 -0.07
N LEU A 444 -0.68 -10.80 1.00
CA LEU A 444 0.77 -10.81 0.89
C LEU A 444 1.26 -12.02 0.11
N LEU A 445 0.85 -13.23 0.53
CA LEU A 445 1.34 -14.47 -0.07
C LEU A 445 0.80 -14.68 -1.49
N HIS A 446 -0.43 -14.23 -1.74
CA HIS A 446 -1.02 -14.28 -3.08
C HIS A 446 -0.23 -13.39 -4.07
N VAL A 447 0.00 -12.14 -3.71
CA VAL A 447 0.72 -11.19 -4.56
C VAL A 447 2.20 -11.57 -4.73
N GLU A 448 2.87 -12.04 -3.67
CA GLU A 448 4.25 -12.56 -3.77
C GLU A 448 4.37 -13.73 -4.74
N GLY A 449 3.38 -14.64 -4.74
CA GLY A 449 3.35 -15.75 -5.68
C GLY A 449 3.37 -15.32 -7.14
N PHE A 450 2.77 -14.17 -7.46
CA PHE A 450 2.86 -13.57 -8.80
C PHE A 450 4.13 -12.74 -8.99
N ALA A 451 4.48 -11.89 -8.04
CA ALA A 451 5.60 -10.96 -8.15
C ALA A 451 6.94 -11.66 -8.39
N ASP A 452 7.25 -12.68 -7.57
CA ASP A 452 8.49 -13.46 -7.68
C ASP A 452 8.59 -14.20 -9.01
N ASN A 453 7.50 -14.82 -9.41
CA ASN A 453 7.43 -15.55 -10.66
C ASN A 453 7.45 -14.65 -11.90
N MET A 454 6.81 -13.47 -11.86
CA MET A 454 6.90 -12.47 -12.94
C MET A 454 8.34 -11.99 -13.11
N ARG A 455 9.01 -11.70 -12.00
CA ARG A 455 10.42 -11.27 -12.01
C ARG A 455 11.33 -12.38 -12.60
N ALA A 456 11.08 -13.63 -12.26
CA ALA A 456 11.80 -14.77 -12.82
C ALA A 456 11.48 -14.97 -14.32
N TRP A 457 10.23 -14.80 -14.74
CA TRP A 457 9.79 -14.97 -16.13
C TRP A 457 10.32 -13.86 -17.06
N LYS A 458 10.28 -12.60 -16.60
CA LYS A 458 10.74 -11.43 -17.37
C LYS A 458 11.76 -10.62 -16.55
N PRO A 459 12.99 -11.11 -16.33
CA PRO A 459 13.94 -10.53 -15.37
C PRO A 459 14.43 -9.11 -15.75
N ASN A 460 14.21 -8.69 -16.98
CA ASN A 460 14.54 -7.34 -17.46
C ASN A 460 13.33 -6.41 -17.52
N LYS A 461 12.17 -6.83 -16.97
CA LYS A 461 10.95 -6.02 -16.92
C LYS A 461 10.47 -5.90 -15.48
N ARG A 462 10.30 -4.66 -15.00
CA ARG A 462 9.76 -4.41 -13.66
C ARG A 462 8.38 -5.02 -13.50
N VAL A 463 8.15 -5.60 -12.35
CA VAL A 463 6.83 -6.06 -11.93
C VAL A 463 5.92 -4.86 -11.74
N LEU A 464 4.70 -4.98 -12.22
CA LEU A 464 3.56 -4.17 -11.87
C LEU A 464 2.39 -5.13 -11.65
N ILE A 465 1.76 -5.02 -10.51
CA ILE A 465 0.57 -5.79 -10.14
C ILE A 465 -0.43 -4.78 -9.59
N LEU A 466 -1.68 -4.87 -9.98
CA LEU A 466 -2.74 -4.15 -9.29
C LEU A 466 -3.35 -5.09 -8.26
N SER A 467 -3.38 -4.72 -6.98
CA SER A 467 -3.85 -5.57 -5.88
C SER A 467 -4.84 -4.83 -4.99
N ARG A 468 -5.98 -5.47 -4.67
CA ARG A 468 -7.05 -4.87 -3.89
C ARG A 468 -6.69 -4.76 -2.40
N ALA A 469 -6.01 -5.74 -1.83
CA ALA A 469 -5.63 -5.76 -0.43
C ALA A 469 -4.11 -5.86 -0.23
N ALA A 470 -3.66 -5.54 0.98
CA ALA A 470 -2.26 -5.55 1.41
C ALA A 470 -2.13 -6.04 2.84
N TYR A 471 -0.95 -6.48 3.23
CA TYR A 471 -0.54 -6.79 4.60
C TYR A 471 0.87 -6.25 4.83
N LEU A 472 1.42 -6.41 6.05
CA LEU A 472 2.81 -6.04 6.35
C LEU A 472 3.78 -6.58 5.29
N GLY A 473 4.56 -5.69 4.70
CA GLY A 473 5.55 -6.06 3.68
C GLY A 473 5.02 -6.12 2.25
N SER A 474 3.73 -5.93 1.99
CA SER A 474 3.18 -5.98 0.62
C SER A 474 3.80 -4.95 -0.33
N GLN A 475 4.31 -3.82 0.19
CA GLN A 475 4.99 -2.82 -0.65
C GLN A 475 6.20 -3.36 -1.41
N ARG A 476 6.84 -4.45 -0.92
CA ARG A 476 8.02 -5.05 -1.56
C ARG A 476 7.72 -5.80 -2.86
N THR A 477 6.46 -6.11 -3.10
CA THR A 477 6.04 -6.89 -4.28
C THR A 477 6.02 -6.10 -5.58
N GLY A 478 6.09 -4.77 -5.51
CA GLY A 478 5.93 -3.88 -6.67
C GLY A 478 4.46 -3.70 -7.08
N ALA A 479 3.52 -4.05 -6.21
CA ALA A 479 2.10 -3.85 -6.46
C ALA A 479 1.69 -2.38 -6.26
N LEU A 480 0.72 -1.96 -7.07
CA LEU A 480 -0.12 -0.78 -6.85
C LEU A 480 -1.37 -1.23 -6.12
N PHE A 481 -1.81 -0.45 -5.16
CA PHE A 481 -2.98 -0.73 -4.35
C PHE A 481 -4.08 0.30 -4.59
N TRP A 482 -5.34 -0.09 -4.44
CA TRP A 482 -6.47 0.84 -4.52
C TRP A 482 -7.49 0.58 -3.42
N SER A 483 -8.39 1.54 -3.24
CA SER A 483 -9.35 1.56 -2.13
C SER A 483 -10.53 0.59 -2.25
N SER A 484 -10.52 -0.32 -3.25
CA SER A 484 -11.62 -1.23 -3.56
C SER A 484 -12.86 -0.52 -4.16
N ASP A 485 -14.00 -1.19 -4.15
CA ASP A 485 -15.24 -0.81 -4.80
C ASP A 485 -15.97 0.28 -4.02
N VAL A 486 -15.69 1.52 -4.34
CA VAL A 486 -16.31 2.67 -3.67
C VAL A 486 -17.51 3.21 -4.46
N ASN A 487 -18.50 3.76 -3.76
CA ASN A 487 -19.64 4.41 -4.41
C ASN A 487 -19.23 5.68 -5.16
N ALA A 488 -19.92 5.95 -6.26
CA ALA A 488 -19.80 7.21 -6.99
C ALA A 488 -20.56 8.34 -6.26
N THR A 489 -20.05 8.76 -5.10
CA THR A 489 -20.65 9.78 -4.25
C THR A 489 -19.64 10.77 -3.68
N TRP A 490 -20.10 11.96 -3.35
CA TRP A 490 -19.29 12.99 -2.70
C TRP A 490 -18.76 12.53 -1.34
N GLU A 491 -19.56 11.78 -0.59
CA GLU A 491 -19.14 11.21 0.69
C GLU A 491 -18.00 10.20 0.52
N ALA A 492 -18.07 9.34 -0.50
CA ALA A 492 -17.00 8.41 -0.81
C ALA A 492 -15.71 9.16 -1.19
N LEU A 493 -15.79 10.18 -2.07
CA LEU A 493 -14.65 11.04 -2.40
C LEU A 493 -14.02 11.66 -1.15
N GLN A 494 -14.83 12.20 -0.25
CA GLN A 494 -14.36 12.83 0.98
C GLN A 494 -13.58 11.85 1.86
N ARG A 495 -14.05 10.60 1.97
CA ARG A 495 -13.41 9.55 2.76
C ARG A 495 -12.11 9.04 2.15
N GLN A 496 -11.94 9.11 0.81
CA GLN A 496 -10.74 8.62 0.14
C GLN A 496 -9.46 9.34 0.58
N ILE A 497 -9.54 10.60 1.00
CA ILE A 497 -8.34 11.37 1.37
C ILE A 497 -7.72 10.83 2.66
N PRO A 498 -8.41 10.83 3.84
CA PRO A 498 -7.83 10.28 5.06
C PRO A 498 -7.57 8.77 4.98
N THR A 499 -8.36 8.03 4.21
CA THR A 499 -8.14 6.60 3.94
C THR A 499 -6.78 6.37 3.27
N GLY A 500 -6.50 7.09 2.19
CA GLY A 500 -5.21 7.01 1.48
C GLY A 500 -4.05 7.46 2.35
N LEU A 501 -4.23 8.51 3.16
CA LEU A 501 -3.19 9.00 4.07
C LEU A 501 -2.85 7.98 5.16
N ASN A 502 -3.82 7.27 5.73
CA ASN A 502 -3.54 6.20 6.70
C ASN A 502 -2.95 4.96 6.03
N MET A 503 -3.37 4.63 4.80
CA MET A 503 -2.77 3.53 4.05
C MET A 503 -1.30 3.81 3.73
N THR A 504 -0.98 5.02 3.25
CA THR A 504 0.41 5.41 3.00
C THR A 504 1.23 5.54 4.30
N ALA A 505 0.61 6.00 5.38
CA ALA A 505 1.21 6.00 6.72
C ALA A 505 1.51 4.58 7.25
N SER A 506 0.85 3.55 6.70
CA SER A 506 1.15 2.14 6.99
C SER A 506 2.28 1.55 6.13
N GLY A 507 3.00 2.39 5.37
CA GLY A 507 4.12 1.98 4.51
C GLY A 507 3.71 1.50 3.11
N ILE A 508 2.43 1.60 2.73
CA ILE A 508 1.92 1.25 1.39
C ILE A 508 1.89 2.52 0.52
N ALA A 509 3.05 2.90 0.01
CA ALA A 509 3.23 4.20 -0.67
C ALA A 509 2.58 4.30 -2.06
N MET A 510 2.43 3.17 -2.78
CA MET A 510 1.87 3.14 -4.14
C MET A 510 0.37 2.84 -4.09
N TRP A 511 -0.40 3.84 -3.72
CA TRP A 511 -1.84 3.76 -3.51
C TRP A 511 -2.61 4.70 -4.45
N GLY A 512 -3.85 4.33 -4.75
CA GLY A 512 -4.81 5.14 -5.49
C GLY A 512 -6.24 4.72 -5.19
N ASN A 513 -7.16 5.12 -6.03
CA ASN A 513 -8.57 4.75 -5.93
C ASN A 513 -9.22 4.66 -7.32
N ASP A 514 -10.47 4.20 -7.36
CA ASP A 514 -11.31 4.22 -8.55
C ASP A 514 -11.86 5.62 -8.74
N ILE A 515 -11.21 6.38 -9.64
CA ILE A 515 -11.59 7.78 -9.89
C ILE A 515 -12.96 7.83 -10.54
N GLY A 516 -13.87 8.55 -9.88
CA GLY A 516 -15.27 8.65 -10.23
C GLY A 516 -16.18 7.69 -9.44
N GLY A 517 -15.58 6.79 -8.65
CA GLY A 517 -16.27 5.74 -7.91
C GLY A 517 -16.58 4.52 -8.80
N TRP A 518 -16.49 3.32 -8.22
CA TRP A 518 -16.75 2.07 -8.95
C TRP A 518 -18.25 1.82 -9.12
N GLN A 519 -19.03 1.92 -8.03
CA GLN A 519 -20.46 1.65 -8.05
C GLN A 519 -21.25 2.84 -8.60
N SER A 520 -21.92 2.64 -9.73
CA SER A 520 -22.72 3.69 -10.40
C SER A 520 -23.99 4.09 -9.67
N ILE A 521 -24.47 3.28 -8.72
CA ILE A 521 -25.64 3.60 -7.88
C ILE A 521 -25.21 3.45 -6.43
N PRO A 522 -25.45 4.47 -5.58
CA PRO A 522 -25.32 4.30 -4.15
C PRO A 522 -26.15 3.10 -3.73
N ALA A 523 -25.56 2.16 -2.98
CA ALA A 523 -26.33 1.17 -2.27
C ALA A 523 -27.39 1.96 -1.47
N THR A 524 -28.65 1.86 -1.85
CA THR A 524 -29.72 2.53 -1.14
C THR A 524 -29.60 2.15 0.33
N SER A 525 -29.69 3.14 1.21
CA SER A 525 -29.63 3.00 2.67
C SER A 525 -30.64 1.97 3.20
N GLY A 526 -30.32 0.69 3.04
CA GLY A 526 -31.21 -0.42 3.37
C GLY A 526 -30.52 -1.78 3.44
N GLY A 527 -29.18 -1.84 3.31
CA GLY A 527 -28.42 -3.02 3.71
C GLY A 527 -28.54 -4.26 2.84
N THR A 528 -29.19 -4.22 1.70
CA THR A 528 -29.08 -5.29 0.72
C THR A 528 -28.03 -4.91 -0.31
N LYS A 529 -26.86 -5.59 -0.25
CA LYS A 529 -25.92 -5.61 -1.38
C LYS A 529 -26.74 -5.80 -2.66
N PRO A 530 -26.57 -4.98 -3.69
CA PRO A 530 -27.11 -5.34 -5.01
C PRO A 530 -26.58 -6.74 -5.32
N PRO A 531 -27.38 -7.63 -5.93
CA PRO A 531 -26.88 -8.93 -6.37
C PRO A 531 -25.63 -8.70 -7.21
N LEU A 532 -24.63 -9.58 -7.07
CA LEU A 532 -23.43 -9.59 -7.90
C LEU A 532 -23.86 -9.35 -9.34
N LEU A 533 -23.50 -8.16 -9.87
CA LEU A 533 -24.17 -7.61 -11.03
C LEU A 533 -23.92 -8.48 -12.26
N ASP A 534 -24.97 -8.71 -13.04
CA ASP A 534 -24.79 -9.20 -14.38
C ASP A 534 -23.94 -8.18 -15.15
N PRO A 535 -22.87 -8.60 -15.87
CA PRO A 535 -22.03 -7.70 -16.66
C PRO A 535 -22.81 -6.89 -17.70
N SER A 536 -24.03 -7.34 -18.06
CA SER A 536 -24.95 -6.60 -18.95
C SER A 536 -25.59 -5.37 -18.28
N ASP A 537 -25.45 -5.20 -16.96
CA ASP A 537 -26.05 -4.10 -16.20
C ASP A 537 -25.17 -2.83 -16.12
N ALA A 538 -24.24 -2.62 -17.04
CA ALA A 538 -23.49 -1.36 -17.14
C ALA A 538 -24.48 -0.19 -17.27
N ARG A 539 -24.66 0.59 -16.18
CA ARG A 539 -25.69 1.59 -16.07
C ARG A 539 -25.19 2.94 -16.57
N ASP A 540 -26.07 3.68 -17.21
CA ASP A 540 -25.80 5.04 -17.65
C ASP A 540 -25.90 5.99 -16.44
N VAL A 541 -24.78 6.23 -15.75
CA VAL A 541 -24.72 7.13 -14.57
C VAL A 541 -25.12 8.55 -14.93
N VAL A 542 -24.79 9.00 -16.14
CA VAL A 542 -25.10 10.35 -16.61
C VAL A 542 -26.62 10.57 -16.71
N GLY A 543 -27.39 9.51 -17.03
CA GLY A 543 -28.85 9.58 -17.06
C GLY A 543 -29.53 9.50 -15.69
N GLN A 544 -28.80 9.08 -14.64
CA GLN A 544 -29.35 8.85 -13.30
C GLN A 544 -28.88 9.86 -12.24
N ASN A 545 -27.72 10.50 -12.45
CA ASN A 545 -27.12 11.44 -11.51
C ASN A 545 -26.58 12.67 -12.25
N ASN A 546 -27.31 13.77 -12.20
CA ASN A 546 -27.00 15.02 -12.94
C ASN A 546 -25.68 15.69 -12.45
N ASP A 547 -25.16 15.34 -11.27
CA ASP A 547 -23.95 15.90 -10.71
C ASP A 547 -22.69 15.03 -10.95
N TYR A 548 -22.86 13.84 -11.53
CA TYR A 548 -21.72 12.93 -11.76
C TYR A 548 -20.59 13.55 -12.61
N PRO A 549 -20.85 14.35 -13.66
CA PRO A 549 -19.76 15.01 -14.38
C PRO A 549 -18.91 15.94 -13.49
N GLU A 550 -19.52 16.63 -12.51
CA GLU A 550 -18.81 17.45 -11.54
C GLU A 550 -18.01 16.56 -10.56
N LEU A 551 -18.65 15.54 -9.99
CA LEU A 551 -18.01 14.58 -9.10
C LEU A 551 -16.77 13.95 -9.74
N LEU A 552 -16.91 13.42 -10.96
CA LEU A 552 -15.81 12.84 -11.72
C LEU A 552 -14.69 13.86 -11.96
N THR A 553 -15.05 15.11 -12.31
CA THR A 553 -14.07 16.17 -12.54
C THR A 553 -13.25 16.43 -11.28
N ARG A 554 -13.90 16.63 -10.13
CA ARG A 554 -13.24 16.87 -8.85
C ARG A 554 -12.40 15.67 -8.39
N TRP A 555 -12.89 14.46 -8.64
CA TRP A 555 -12.16 13.24 -8.32
C TRP A 555 -10.92 13.06 -9.20
N PHE A 556 -11.00 13.42 -10.49
CA PHE A 556 -9.86 13.35 -11.40
C PHE A 556 -8.79 14.41 -11.09
N GLU A 557 -9.21 15.62 -10.70
CA GLU A 557 -8.31 16.66 -10.17
C GLU A 557 -7.50 16.12 -8.98
N TYR A 558 -8.18 15.48 -8.01
CA TYR A 558 -7.55 14.80 -6.89
C TYR A 558 -6.61 13.68 -7.36
N GLY A 559 -7.09 12.82 -8.26
CA GLY A 559 -6.34 11.71 -8.83
C GLY A 559 -5.03 12.12 -9.51
N THR A 560 -4.97 13.33 -10.08
CA THR A 560 -3.75 13.88 -10.69
C THR A 560 -2.60 14.00 -9.69
N PHE A 561 -2.90 14.20 -8.41
CA PHE A 561 -1.94 14.29 -7.31
C PHE A 561 -1.96 13.06 -6.38
N LEU A 562 -2.30 11.89 -6.92
CA LEU A 562 -2.14 10.60 -6.26
C LEU A 562 -0.90 9.86 -6.77
N PRO A 563 -0.35 8.90 -6.02
CA PRO A 563 0.70 8.02 -6.54
C PRO A 563 0.31 7.34 -7.84
N THR A 564 -0.93 6.85 -7.96
CA THR A 564 -1.47 6.22 -9.17
C THR A 564 -2.71 6.96 -9.66
N LEU A 565 -2.88 7.07 -10.97
CA LEU A 565 -4.01 7.74 -11.62
C LEU A 565 -4.78 6.70 -12.46
N ARG A 566 -5.94 6.23 -11.96
CA ARG A 566 -6.75 5.21 -12.63
C ARG A 566 -8.22 5.61 -12.71
N LEU A 567 -8.75 5.71 -13.94
CA LEU A 567 -10.19 5.77 -14.19
C LEU A 567 -10.74 4.34 -14.18
N HIS A 568 -11.74 4.08 -13.33
CA HIS A 568 -12.41 2.78 -13.28
C HIS A 568 -13.82 2.90 -12.71
N GLY A 569 -14.74 2.06 -13.17
CA GLY A 569 -16.10 2.01 -12.64
C GLY A 569 -17.02 1.09 -13.43
N GLN A 570 -18.15 0.73 -12.83
CA GLN A 570 -19.29 0.02 -13.41
C GLN A 570 -20.15 0.88 -14.35
N HIS A 571 -19.58 1.95 -14.87
CA HIS A 571 -20.29 2.91 -15.69
C HIS A 571 -20.30 2.48 -17.16
N LYS A 572 -21.31 2.88 -17.89
CA LYS A 572 -21.35 2.69 -19.34
C LYS A 572 -20.13 3.29 -20.02
N HIS A 573 -19.64 4.39 -19.50
CA HIS A 573 -18.46 5.11 -19.95
C HIS A 573 -17.59 5.51 -18.76
N THR A 574 -16.27 5.38 -18.92
CA THR A 574 -15.25 5.86 -17.99
C THR A 574 -14.24 6.77 -18.68
N ASP A 575 -14.39 6.94 -19.99
CA ASP A 575 -13.46 7.72 -20.82
C ASP A 575 -13.67 9.22 -20.61
N ILE A 576 -12.59 10.00 -20.63
CA ILE A 576 -12.59 11.43 -20.28
C ILE A 576 -13.44 12.31 -21.19
N TRP A 577 -13.83 11.86 -22.38
CA TRP A 577 -14.67 12.61 -23.35
C TRP A 577 -16.17 12.37 -23.24
N SER A 578 -16.61 11.47 -22.35
CA SER A 578 -18.00 11.00 -22.34
C SER A 578 -18.95 11.80 -21.45
N PHE A 579 -18.45 12.77 -20.68
CA PHE A 579 -19.21 13.47 -19.63
C PHE A 579 -19.47 14.95 -19.95
N GLY A 580 -19.49 15.30 -21.22
CA GLY A 580 -19.76 16.65 -21.71
C GLY A 580 -18.49 17.48 -21.91
N LYS A 581 -18.64 18.57 -22.70
CA LYS A 581 -17.49 19.38 -23.15
C LYS A 581 -16.70 20.04 -22.01
N GLN A 582 -17.38 20.46 -20.95
CA GLN A 582 -16.73 21.09 -19.80
C GLN A 582 -15.88 20.08 -19.04
N ALA A 583 -16.43 18.91 -18.71
CA ALA A 583 -15.69 17.85 -18.05
C ALA A 583 -14.51 17.38 -18.94
N GLU A 584 -14.74 17.13 -20.24
CA GLU A 584 -13.67 16.75 -21.17
C GLU A 584 -12.52 17.75 -21.18
N ALA A 585 -12.82 19.06 -21.20
CA ALA A 585 -11.79 20.09 -21.21
C ALA A 585 -10.94 20.08 -19.92
N VAL A 586 -11.57 19.91 -18.76
CA VAL A 586 -10.87 19.87 -17.47
C VAL A 586 -10.09 18.57 -17.33
N LEU A 587 -10.72 17.42 -17.58
CA LEU A 587 -10.09 16.10 -17.49
C LEU A 587 -8.85 15.99 -18.39
N SER A 588 -8.95 16.45 -19.65
CA SER A 588 -7.82 16.44 -20.58
C SER A 588 -6.68 17.39 -20.18
N HIS A 589 -7.01 18.53 -19.53
CA HIS A 589 -6.03 19.46 -18.97
C HIS A 589 -5.25 18.79 -17.82
N TYR A 590 -5.93 18.14 -16.88
CA TYR A 590 -5.31 17.48 -15.74
C TYR A 590 -4.55 16.21 -16.15
N ASP A 591 -5.03 15.49 -17.15
CA ASP A 591 -4.29 14.39 -17.75
C ASP A 591 -2.96 14.88 -18.34
N ALA A 592 -2.98 15.96 -19.14
CA ALA A 592 -1.76 16.58 -19.66
C ALA A 592 -0.82 17.09 -18.54
N LEU A 593 -1.38 17.69 -17.47
CA LEU A 593 -0.62 18.12 -16.29
C LEU A 593 0.04 16.92 -15.58
N ARG A 594 -0.68 15.79 -15.43
CA ARG A 594 -0.11 14.57 -14.86
C ARG A 594 1.16 14.14 -15.60
N TYR A 595 1.13 14.15 -16.94
CA TYR A 595 2.29 13.78 -17.73
C TYR A 595 3.44 14.81 -17.63
N GLN A 596 3.11 16.10 -17.49
CA GLN A 596 4.15 17.10 -17.20
C GLN A 596 4.80 16.90 -15.83
N LEU A 597 4.06 16.40 -14.85
CA LEU A 597 4.56 16.12 -13.50
C LEU A 597 5.35 14.81 -13.39
N ILE A 598 5.41 13.95 -14.40
CA ILE A 598 6.11 12.65 -14.33
C ILE A 598 7.56 12.78 -13.88
N PRO A 599 8.40 13.72 -14.33
CA PRO A 599 9.76 13.85 -13.81
C PRO A 599 9.82 14.11 -12.31
N TYR A 600 8.86 14.89 -11.78
CA TYR A 600 8.71 15.12 -10.35
C TYR A 600 8.25 13.84 -9.63
N ILE A 601 7.16 13.23 -10.09
CA ILE A 601 6.55 12.03 -9.48
C ILE A 601 7.52 10.84 -9.49
N TYR A 602 8.22 10.64 -10.60
CA TYR A 602 9.17 9.54 -10.73
C TYR A 602 10.38 9.71 -9.81
N SER A 603 10.84 10.95 -9.59
CA SER A 603 11.84 11.26 -8.58
C SER A 603 11.35 10.97 -7.17
N GLN A 604 10.05 11.19 -6.89
CA GLN A 604 9.46 10.82 -5.60
C GLN A 604 9.34 9.30 -5.42
N ALA A 605 9.07 8.55 -6.49
CA ALA A 605 9.11 7.08 -6.43
C ALA A 605 10.51 6.55 -6.10
N LYS A 606 11.56 7.18 -6.64
CA LYS A 606 12.96 6.89 -6.25
C LYS A 606 13.22 7.22 -4.78
N PHE A 607 12.73 8.35 -4.30
CA PHE A 607 12.82 8.73 -2.89
C PHE A 607 12.15 7.67 -1.99
N THR A 608 10.94 7.22 -2.34
CA THR A 608 10.25 6.14 -1.62
C THR A 608 11.06 4.84 -1.64
N HIS A 609 11.62 4.46 -2.78
CA HIS A 609 12.49 3.27 -2.88
C HIS A 609 13.70 3.37 -1.94
N ASP A 610 14.33 4.53 -1.87
CA ASP A 610 15.54 4.72 -1.07
C ASP A 610 15.26 4.78 0.44
N THR A 611 14.16 5.42 0.83
CA THR A 611 13.86 5.75 2.22
C THR A 611 12.74 4.91 2.85
N GLY A 612 11.87 4.32 2.04
CA GLY A 612 10.62 3.68 2.51
C GLY A 612 9.50 4.68 2.78
N ALA A 613 9.78 5.99 2.85
CA ALA A 613 8.79 7.00 3.16
C ALA A 613 7.82 7.24 1.98
N PRO A 614 6.53 7.43 2.23
CA PRO A 614 5.56 7.73 1.18
C PRO A 614 5.73 9.17 0.68
N PHE A 615 5.30 9.45 -0.56
CA PHE A 615 5.25 10.80 -1.10
C PHE A 615 3.83 11.40 -1.18
N MET A 616 2.77 10.64 -0.92
CA MET A 616 1.49 11.14 -0.47
C MET A 616 1.51 11.12 1.06
N ARG A 617 1.55 12.29 1.71
CA ARG A 617 1.98 12.45 3.10
C ARG A 617 0.97 13.27 3.90
N GLY A 618 0.58 12.79 5.07
CA GLY A 618 -0.12 13.64 6.05
C GLY A 618 0.75 14.82 6.47
N LEU A 619 0.14 15.98 6.69
CA LEU A 619 0.89 17.22 7.03
C LEU A 619 1.77 17.06 8.26
N TRP A 620 1.38 16.20 9.21
CA TRP A 620 2.12 15.90 10.44
C TRP A 620 3.55 15.34 10.17
N MET A 621 3.77 14.70 9.03
CA MET A 621 5.07 14.14 8.68
C MET A 621 6.13 15.22 8.39
N ASP A 622 5.69 16.31 7.75
CA ASP A 622 6.56 17.39 7.29
C ASP A 622 6.54 18.62 8.21
N PHE A 623 5.52 18.75 9.05
CA PHE A 623 5.30 19.89 9.97
C PHE A 623 5.02 19.42 11.40
N PRO A 624 5.89 18.58 12.02
CA PRO A 624 5.63 17.98 13.34
C PRO A 624 5.53 19.01 14.48
N ASN A 625 6.04 20.22 14.28
CA ASN A 625 6.00 21.30 15.26
C ASN A 625 4.77 22.22 15.13
N ASP A 626 3.91 22.00 14.16
CA ASP A 626 2.65 22.73 13.98
C ASP A 626 1.50 21.91 14.58
N PRO A 627 0.93 22.31 15.74
CA PRO A 627 -0.10 21.52 16.42
C PRO A 627 -1.41 21.45 15.63
N ASN A 628 -1.63 22.32 14.65
CA ASN A 628 -2.87 22.35 13.88
C ASN A 628 -2.95 21.23 12.84
N VAL A 629 -1.81 20.67 12.42
CA VAL A 629 -1.78 19.70 11.31
C VAL A 629 -2.10 18.26 11.72
N ALA A 630 -2.10 17.95 13.00
CA ALA A 630 -2.16 16.58 13.51
C ALA A 630 -3.40 15.79 13.02
N ASN A 631 -4.54 16.46 12.88
CA ASN A 631 -5.80 15.80 12.51
C ASN A 631 -6.38 16.29 11.16
N ILE A 632 -5.61 16.97 10.34
CA ILE A 632 -6.07 17.39 9.02
C ILE A 632 -5.99 16.21 8.04
N GLY A 633 -7.15 15.70 7.63
CA GLY A 633 -7.30 14.63 6.65
C GLY A 633 -7.97 15.09 5.35
N THR A 634 -8.13 16.40 5.13
CA THR A 634 -8.78 16.99 3.95
C THR A 634 -7.79 17.59 2.95
N GLU A 635 -6.51 17.58 3.31
CA GLU A 635 -5.40 18.07 2.49
C GLU A 635 -4.10 17.36 2.90
N TYR A 636 -3.12 17.36 2.01
CA TYR A 636 -1.90 16.56 2.20
C TYR A 636 -0.72 17.11 1.39
N MET A 637 0.50 16.68 1.74
CA MET A 637 1.68 16.92 0.90
C MET A 637 1.80 15.84 -0.18
N PHE A 638 2.03 16.26 -1.43
CA PHE A 638 2.41 15.38 -2.52
C PHE A 638 3.89 15.64 -2.87
N GLY A 639 4.75 14.77 -2.37
CA GLY A 639 6.19 15.00 -2.28
C GLY A 639 6.52 16.24 -1.42
N PRO A 640 7.76 16.75 -1.50
CA PRO A 640 8.21 17.85 -0.64
C PRO A 640 7.65 19.22 -1.03
N ALA A 641 7.06 19.35 -2.23
CA ALA A 641 6.69 20.64 -2.80
C ALA A 641 5.22 21.00 -2.67
N PHE A 642 4.31 20.09 -3.00
CA PHE A 642 2.90 20.40 -3.19
C PHE A 642 2.06 20.13 -1.94
N LEU A 643 1.28 21.09 -1.51
CA LEU A 643 0.13 20.92 -0.63
C LEU A 643 -1.11 20.88 -1.51
N VAL A 644 -1.87 19.79 -1.43
CA VAL A 644 -3.05 19.52 -2.25
C VAL A 644 -4.29 19.48 -1.38
N ALA A 645 -5.32 20.25 -1.71
CA ALA A 645 -6.56 20.35 -0.96
C ALA A 645 -7.78 20.06 -1.85
N PRO A 646 -8.15 18.78 -2.05
CA PRO A 646 -9.23 18.38 -2.96
C PRO A 646 -10.58 18.99 -2.59
N VAL A 647 -11.37 19.37 -3.62
CA VAL A 647 -12.75 19.80 -3.46
C VAL A 647 -13.64 18.56 -3.35
N THR A 648 -14.42 18.45 -2.28
CA THR A 648 -15.17 17.23 -1.93
C THR A 648 -16.66 17.46 -1.69
N GLU A 649 -17.17 18.62 -2.06
CA GLU A 649 -18.59 18.97 -1.93
C GLU A 649 -19.16 19.47 -3.26
N GLN A 650 -20.38 19.05 -3.58
CA GLN A 650 -21.07 19.45 -4.80
C GLN A 650 -21.26 20.98 -4.86
N GLY A 651 -20.98 21.58 -6.01
CA GLY A 651 -21.17 23.01 -6.25
C GLY A 651 -20.21 23.92 -5.48
N GLN A 652 -19.21 23.36 -4.79
CA GLN A 652 -18.25 24.14 -4.03
C GLN A 652 -17.29 24.91 -4.95
N THR A 653 -17.30 26.24 -4.83
CA THR A 653 -16.45 27.16 -5.63
C THR A 653 -15.37 27.86 -4.82
N GLU A 654 -15.33 27.63 -3.51
CA GLU A 654 -14.33 28.15 -2.58
C GLU A 654 -13.99 27.07 -1.54
N LYS A 655 -12.74 27.01 -1.07
CA LYS A 655 -12.28 26.06 -0.05
C LYS A 655 -11.43 26.76 1.00
N ASN A 656 -11.61 26.36 2.26
CA ASN A 656 -10.66 26.70 3.32
C ASN A 656 -9.51 25.72 3.29
N VAL A 657 -8.29 26.23 3.24
CA VAL A 657 -7.04 25.47 3.21
C VAL A 657 -6.13 25.93 4.34
N TYR A 658 -5.57 25.01 5.08
CA TYR A 658 -4.57 25.33 6.10
C TYR A 658 -3.17 25.36 5.46
N LEU A 659 -2.49 26.47 5.55
CA LEU A 659 -1.10 26.59 5.14
C LEU A 659 -0.21 26.36 6.36
N PRO A 660 0.49 25.20 6.49
CA PRO A 660 1.30 24.88 7.64
C PRO A 660 2.36 25.95 7.97
N ALA A 661 2.59 26.15 9.27
CA ALA A 661 3.60 27.07 9.77
C ALA A 661 5.04 26.65 9.41
N GLY A 662 5.98 27.59 9.48
CA GLY A 662 7.41 27.34 9.21
C GLY A 662 7.82 27.46 7.74
N SER A 663 6.89 27.85 6.86
CA SER A 663 7.18 28.18 5.45
C SER A 663 6.17 29.20 4.92
N ASP A 664 6.58 29.95 3.91
CA ASP A 664 5.65 30.63 3.01
C ASP A 664 5.19 29.65 1.93
N TRP A 665 4.08 29.97 1.29
CA TRP A 665 3.41 29.16 0.28
C TRP A 665 3.08 29.97 -0.96
N TYR A 666 3.10 29.34 -2.11
CA TYR A 666 2.70 29.91 -3.38
C TYR A 666 1.48 29.19 -3.93
N ASN A 667 0.45 29.92 -4.30
CA ASN A 667 -0.64 29.34 -5.08
C ASN A 667 -0.07 28.83 -6.43
N PHE A 668 -0.23 27.54 -6.72
CA PHE A 668 0.35 26.90 -7.91
C PHE A 668 -0.13 27.54 -9.22
N TRP A 669 -1.38 28.03 -9.25
CA TRP A 669 -2.03 28.54 -10.43
C TRP A 669 -1.74 30.03 -10.69
N THR A 670 -1.60 30.84 -9.65
CA THR A 670 -1.49 32.30 -9.74
C THR A 670 -0.10 32.85 -9.39
N ASP A 671 0.75 32.02 -8.80
CA ASP A 671 2.04 32.42 -8.20
C ASP A 671 1.90 33.44 -7.04
N GLU A 672 0.68 33.64 -6.51
CA GLU A 672 0.46 34.46 -5.32
C GLU A 672 1.16 33.85 -4.12
N LYS A 673 1.92 34.67 -3.39
CA LYS A 673 2.64 34.28 -2.18
C LYS A 673 1.83 34.54 -0.93
N LEU A 674 1.67 33.56 -0.06
CA LEU A 674 0.95 33.62 1.20
C LEU A 674 1.85 33.13 2.36
N ALA A 675 1.65 33.72 3.54
CA ALA A 675 2.34 33.25 4.75
C ALA A 675 1.74 31.92 5.24
N GLY A 676 2.55 31.06 5.86
CA GLY A 676 2.08 29.88 6.56
C GLY A 676 1.54 30.17 7.98
N GLY A 677 1.05 29.11 8.66
CA GLY A 677 0.49 29.16 10.00
C GLY A 677 -0.94 29.71 10.04
N GLN A 678 -1.70 29.62 8.95
CA GLN A 678 -3.05 30.20 8.84
C GLN A 678 -3.99 29.41 7.93
N TRP A 679 -5.28 29.56 8.19
CA TRP A 679 -6.33 29.15 7.25
C TRP A 679 -6.55 30.26 6.24
N VAL A 680 -6.62 29.88 4.97
CA VAL A 680 -6.92 30.78 3.85
C VAL A 680 -8.14 30.27 3.10
N LYS A 681 -9.03 31.19 2.73
CA LYS A 681 -10.16 30.90 1.85
C LYS A 681 -9.75 31.17 0.42
N VAL A 682 -9.80 30.15 -0.42
CA VAL A 682 -9.33 30.23 -1.82
C VAL A 682 -10.43 29.87 -2.80
N ALA A 683 -10.42 30.51 -3.97
CA ALA A 683 -11.29 30.16 -5.07
C ALA A 683 -10.97 28.75 -5.59
N ALA A 684 -12.01 27.96 -5.82
CA ALA A 684 -11.94 26.59 -6.35
C ALA A 684 -12.97 26.40 -7.49
N PRO A 685 -12.85 27.15 -8.61
CA PRO A 685 -13.72 26.92 -9.76
C PRO A 685 -13.54 25.50 -10.28
N ILE A 686 -14.48 25.01 -11.10
CA ILE A 686 -14.54 23.60 -11.53
C ILE A 686 -13.29 23.13 -12.29
N ASP A 687 -12.46 24.02 -12.75
CA ASP A 687 -11.21 23.77 -13.47
C ASP A 687 -9.95 23.92 -12.62
N ARG A 688 -10.09 24.08 -11.28
CA ARG A 688 -8.95 24.29 -10.39
C ARG A 688 -9.14 23.65 -9.02
N ILE A 689 -8.40 22.61 -8.76
CA ILE A 689 -8.16 22.13 -7.39
C ILE A 689 -7.22 23.10 -6.67
N PRO A 690 -7.48 23.50 -5.41
CA PRO A 690 -6.53 24.25 -4.60
C PRO A 690 -5.22 23.46 -4.41
N VAL A 691 -4.13 24.04 -4.90
CA VAL A 691 -2.78 23.49 -4.76
C VAL A 691 -1.84 24.65 -4.41
N PHE A 692 -1.03 24.43 -3.38
CA PHE A 692 0.01 25.35 -2.97
C PHE A 692 1.39 24.71 -3.04
N VAL A 693 2.41 25.53 -3.27
CA VAL A 693 3.79 25.07 -3.34
C VAL A 693 4.62 25.74 -2.26
N LYS A 694 5.32 24.93 -1.49
CA LYS A 694 6.16 25.41 -0.40
C LYS A 694 7.32 26.26 -0.91
N ALA A 695 7.61 27.39 -0.27
CA ALA A 695 8.79 28.21 -0.58
C ALA A 695 10.10 27.40 -0.48
N GLY A 696 11.03 27.66 -1.40
CA GLY A 696 12.26 26.89 -1.58
C GLY A 696 12.09 25.66 -2.49
N SER A 697 10.87 25.33 -2.95
CA SER A 697 10.64 24.18 -3.82
C SER A 697 11.13 24.40 -5.24
N ILE A 698 11.60 23.30 -5.83
CA ILE A 698 12.03 23.20 -7.23
C ILE A 698 11.18 22.13 -7.88
N VAL A 699 10.42 22.49 -8.90
CA VAL A 699 9.47 21.60 -9.58
C VAL A 699 9.88 21.43 -11.04
N PRO A 700 10.48 20.31 -11.44
CA PRO A 700 10.72 19.98 -12.83
C PRO A 700 9.42 19.57 -13.53
N LEU A 701 9.14 20.14 -14.68
CA LEU A 701 8.03 19.80 -15.56
C LEU A 701 8.55 19.24 -16.87
N GLY A 702 8.02 18.11 -17.29
CA GLY A 702 8.37 17.40 -18.50
C GLY A 702 7.74 18.01 -19.76
N THR A 703 8.30 17.68 -20.90
CA THR A 703 7.71 17.98 -22.22
C THR A 703 6.41 17.18 -22.39
N ALA A 704 5.47 17.69 -23.22
CA ALA A 704 4.26 16.98 -23.57
C ALA A 704 4.60 15.66 -24.31
N ILE A 705 4.08 14.57 -23.82
CA ILE A 705 4.20 13.22 -24.39
C ILE A 705 2.83 12.54 -24.41
N GLN A 706 2.66 11.56 -25.30
CA GLN A 706 1.42 10.78 -25.39
C GLN A 706 1.48 9.48 -24.56
N SER A 707 2.68 9.10 -24.13
CA SER A 707 2.94 7.91 -23.33
C SER A 707 4.37 7.98 -22.77
N THR A 708 4.57 7.40 -21.60
CA THR A 708 5.89 7.27 -20.94
C THR A 708 6.83 6.31 -21.68
N ALA A 709 6.34 5.56 -22.67
CA ALA A 709 7.19 4.82 -23.60
C ALA A 709 8.05 5.76 -24.46
N THR A 710 7.66 7.05 -24.58
CA THR A 710 8.47 8.09 -25.23
C THR A 710 9.41 8.73 -24.24
N LYS A 711 10.69 8.84 -24.57
CA LYS A 711 11.65 9.55 -23.73
C LYS A 711 11.21 11.00 -23.53
N GLN A 712 11.01 11.39 -22.29
CA GLN A 712 10.56 12.74 -21.93
C GLN A 712 11.76 13.62 -21.56
N GLY A 713 11.79 14.82 -22.14
CA GLY A 713 12.72 15.88 -21.74
C GLY A 713 12.12 16.79 -20.66
N ILE A 714 12.96 17.64 -20.06
CA ILE A 714 12.49 18.70 -19.16
C ILE A 714 12.12 19.93 -20.00
N ALA A 715 10.85 20.38 -19.88
CA ALA A 715 10.35 21.58 -20.54
C ALA A 715 10.57 22.83 -19.68
N GLN A 716 10.47 22.69 -18.36
CA GLN A 716 10.60 23.81 -17.41
C GLN A 716 11.07 23.30 -16.05
N VAL A 717 11.81 24.13 -15.34
CA VAL A 717 12.09 23.97 -13.91
C VAL A 717 11.54 25.19 -13.19
N LYS A 718 10.41 25.02 -12.49
CA LYS A 718 9.78 26.12 -11.77
C LYS A 718 10.33 26.19 -10.34
N VAL A 719 10.82 27.36 -9.94
CA VAL A 719 11.38 27.62 -8.61
C VAL A 719 10.45 28.54 -7.84
N TYR A 720 10.20 28.23 -6.58
CA TYR A 720 9.37 29.01 -5.68
C TYR A 720 10.26 29.60 -4.59
N PRO A 721 10.68 30.89 -4.72
CA PRO A 721 11.71 31.50 -3.86
C PRO A 721 11.24 31.70 -2.40
N GLY A 722 12.14 32.15 -1.55
CA GLY A 722 11.89 32.47 -0.13
C GLY A 722 12.78 31.70 0.84
N ARG A 723 13.50 30.70 0.36
CA ARG A 723 14.59 30.01 1.06
C ARG A 723 15.38 29.15 0.07
N ASP A 724 16.57 28.73 0.48
CA ASP A 724 17.36 27.75 -0.27
C ASP A 724 16.60 26.43 -0.39
N GLY A 725 16.81 25.74 -1.50
CA GLY A 725 16.14 24.47 -1.78
C GLY A 725 16.97 23.52 -2.63
N THR A 726 16.65 22.23 -2.53
CA THR A 726 17.25 21.18 -3.35
C THR A 726 16.18 20.23 -3.87
N PHE A 727 16.44 19.65 -5.06
CA PHE A 727 15.63 18.60 -5.62
C PHE A 727 16.52 17.62 -6.40
N ASP A 728 16.43 16.34 -6.09
CA ASP A 728 17.13 15.28 -6.81
C ASP A 728 16.24 14.77 -7.95
N LEU A 729 16.50 15.26 -9.15
CA LEU A 729 15.81 14.84 -10.37
C LEU A 729 16.40 13.49 -10.81
N TYR A 730 15.63 12.45 -10.67
CA TYR A 730 16.00 11.08 -11.04
C TYR A 730 15.39 10.67 -12.39
N ASP A 731 16.17 9.98 -13.20
CA ASP A 731 15.69 9.32 -14.42
C ASP A 731 16.47 8.03 -14.71
N ASP A 732 15.79 7.05 -15.32
CA ASP A 732 16.34 5.79 -15.82
C ASP A 732 15.56 5.33 -17.06
N ASP A 733 15.69 4.05 -17.46
CA ASP A 733 14.97 3.52 -18.62
C ASP A 733 13.45 3.35 -18.39
N GLY A 734 12.98 3.41 -17.14
CA GLY A 734 11.58 3.28 -16.75
C GLY A 734 11.00 1.86 -16.87
N VAL A 735 11.79 0.87 -17.24
CA VAL A 735 11.33 -0.48 -17.60
C VAL A 735 12.09 -1.59 -16.87
N SER A 736 13.43 -1.51 -16.86
CA SER A 736 14.29 -2.58 -16.33
C SER A 736 14.66 -2.38 -14.86
N TYR A 737 15.19 -3.44 -14.23
CA TYR A 737 15.78 -3.36 -12.88
C TYR A 737 17.22 -2.85 -12.86
N ASP A 738 17.68 -2.20 -13.91
CA ASP A 738 19.05 -1.68 -13.99
C ASP A 738 19.33 -0.59 -12.94
N TYR A 739 18.28 0.07 -12.42
CA TYR A 739 18.40 0.99 -11.29
C TYR A 739 18.96 0.30 -10.02
N GLU A 740 18.65 -0.97 -9.79
CA GLU A 740 19.22 -1.75 -8.66
C GLU A 740 20.75 -1.94 -8.81
N LYS A 741 21.26 -1.79 -10.03
CA LYS A 741 22.68 -1.85 -10.37
C LYS A 741 23.32 -0.44 -10.50
N GLY A 742 22.59 0.59 -10.09
CA GLY A 742 23.05 1.97 -10.12
C GLY A 742 23.10 2.61 -11.51
N LYS A 743 22.36 2.10 -12.51
CA LYS A 743 22.35 2.61 -13.88
C LYS A 743 21.41 3.82 -14.11
N GLY A 744 20.70 4.29 -13.10
CA GLY A 744 19.91 5.52 -13.17
C GLY A 744 20.79 6.77 -13.07
N THR A 745 20.24 7.91 -13.42
CA THR A 745 20.89 9.22 -13.27
C THR A 745 20.16 10.09 -12.27
N THR A 746 20.90 10.77 -11.39
CA THR A 746 20.36 11.77 -10.46
C THR A 746 21.04 13.10 -10.72
N THR A 747 20.28 14.09 -11.20
CA THR A 747 20.72 15.47 -11.33
C THR A 747 20.27 16.25 -10.11
N ARG A 748 21.20 16.69 -9.27
CA ARG A 748 20.90 17.53 -8.12
C ARG A 748 20.68 18.96 -8.56
N LEU A 749 19.47 19.47 -8.40
CA LEU A 749 19.10 20.85 -8.58
C LEU A 749 19.21 21.56 -7.22
N HIS A 750 19.86 22.74 -7.19
CA HIS A 750 20.05 23.54 -5.99
C HIS A 750 19.72 25.01 -6.28
N TRP A 751 18.73 25.53 -5.53
CA TRP A 751 18.35 26.93 -5.52
C TRP A 751 19.05 27.65 -4.37
N ASN A 752 19.84 28.68 -4.71
CA ASN A 752 20.36 29.63 -3.73
C ASN A 752 19.48 30.88 -3.78
N ASP A 753 18.68 31.08 -2.75
CA ASP A 753 17.66 32.13 -2.69
C ASP A 753 18.28 33.52 -2.61
N GLY A 754 19.34 33.70 -1.82
CA GLY A 754 20.07 34.95 -1.67
C GLY A 754 20.73 35.39 -2.97
N ALA A 755 21.21 34.48 -3.81
CA ALA A 755 21.77 34.75 -5.12
C ALA A 755 20.72 34.77 -6.23
N GLY A 756 19.50 34.33 -6.00
CA GLY A 756 18.45 34.17 -7.02
C GLY A 756 18.87 33.24 -8.15
N LYS A 757 19.63 32.17 -7.84
CA LYS A 757 20.26 31.32 -8.85
C LYS A 757 19.97 29.84 -8.62
N LEU A 758 19.52 29.16 -9.67
CA LEU A 758 19.41 27.69 -9.72
C LEU A 758 20.67 27.11 -10.39
N THR A 759 21.20 26.05 -9.79
CA THR A 759 22.36 25.29 -10.33
C THR A 759 22.01 23.82 -10.43
N ALA A 760 22.67 23.09 -11.31
CA ALA A 760 22.56 21.65 -11.45
C ALA A 760 23.95 21.00 -11.33
N SER A 761 24.02 19.84 -10.69
CA SER A 761 25.24 19.05 -10.57
C SER A 761 24.97 17.56 -10.69
N GLY A 762 25.92 16.80 -11.24
CA GLY A 762 25.75 15.36 -11.51
C GLY A 762 24.73 15.07 -12.63
N GLY A 763 24.38 13.81 -12.80
CA GLY A 763 23.28 13.32 -13.64
C GLY A 763 23.34 13.65 -15.13
N ASP A 764 22.23 14.12 -15.69
CA ASP A 764 22.11 14.41 -17.13
C ASP A 764 22.76 15.74 -17.49
N ALA A 765 23.84 15.67 -18.26
CA ALA A 765 24.58 16.86 -18.75
C ALA A 765 23.70 17.80 -19.60
N ASN A 766 22.66 17.30 -20.27
CA ASN A 766 21.74 18.12 -21.05
C ASN A 766 20.87 19.00 -20.16
N VAL A 767 20.42 18.46 -19.01
CA VAL A 767 19.69 19.26 -18.03
C VAL A 767 20.56 20.40 -17.52
N ALA A 768 21.80 20.10 -17.11
CA ALA A 768 22.72 21.09 -16.61
C ALA A 768 23.04 22.16 -17.67
N LYS A 769 23.29 21.77 -18.92
CA LYS A 769 23.60 22.67 -20.05
C LYS A 769 22.44 23.60 -20.40
N ASN A 770 21.22 23.06 -20.41
CA ASN A 770 20.02 23.80 -20.85
C ASN A 770 19.30 24.53 -19.69
N LEU A 771 19.73 24.32 -18.44
CA LEU A 771 19.09 24.83 -17.24
C LEU A 771 18.76 26.34 -17.30
N PRO A 772 19.67 27.24 -17.79
CA PRO A 772 19.36 28.68 -17.82
C PRO A 772 18.13 29.03 -18.66
N GLY A 773 17.83 28.26 -19.72
CA GLY A 773 16.62 28.44 -20.55
C GLY A 773 15.35 27.75 -20.03
N LEU A 774 15.50 26.90 -19.04
CA LEU A 774 14.39 26.12 -18.48
C LEU A 774 13.82 26.72 -17.18
N VAL A 775 14.58 27.61 -16.52
CA VAL A 775 14.20 28.15 -15.20
C VAL A 775 13.11 29.20 -15.33
N LYS A 776 12.05 29.00 -14.53
CA LYS A 776 11.02 30.02 -14.25
C LYS A 776 10.92 30.23 -12.75
N VAL A 777 10.99 31.47 -12.31
CA VAL A 777 10.87 31.83 -10.89
C VAL A 777 9.45 32.34 -10.64
N ALA A 778 8.73 31.76 -9.68
CA ALA A 778 7.37 32.18 -9.35
C ALA A 778 7.34 33.64 -8.85
N GLY A 779 6.33 34.38 -9.29
CA GLY A 779 6.17 35.80 -8.94
C GLY A 779 7.11 36.77 -9.69
N LYS A 780 7.86 36.28 -10.69
CA LYS A 780 8.74 37.13 -11.53
C LYS A 780 8.34 37.08 -12.99
#